data_c64febf52853faa854f12fd3193fd499
#
_entry.id   c64febf52853faa854f12fd3193fd499
#
_cell.length_a   1.000
_cell.length_b   1.000
_cell.length_c   1.000
_cell.angle_alpha   90.00
_cell.angle_beta   90.00
_cell.angle_gamma   90.00
#
_symmetry.space_group_name_H-M   'P 1'
#
loop_
_entity.id
_entity.type
_entity.pdbx_description
1 polymer ?
#
loop_
_entity_poly.entity_id
_entity_poly.type
_entity_poly.pdbx_seq_one_letter_code
_entity_poly.pdbx_strand_id
1 'polypeptide(L)'
;MASVQATSLSSAVCKNGSHKFPSGSFLPGFDGVLGRGSLKKEIWPRSLATSVPRATLTFDPPTTNSDKAKQRKHTVDPSSPDFLPLPSFEQCFPRSTKEYREIVHEESGHVLKVPFRRVHLSGDEPSFDNYDTSGPQNISPRIGIPKLRKDWVDRREKLGAPRYSQMYYAKQGIITEEMLYCAAREKLDPEFVRSEVARGRAIIPSNKKHLELEPMIVGRNFLVKVNANIGNSAVASSIEEEVYKVQWATMWGADTVMDLSTGRHIHETREWILRNSAVPVGTVPIYQALEKVNGIAENLSWEVFRDTLIEQAEQGVDYFTIHAGVLLRYIPLTAKRMTGIVSRGGSIHAKWCLAYHKENFAYEHWDDILDICNQYDVALSIGDGLRPGSIYDANDTAQFAELLTQGELTRRAWEKDVQVMNEGPGHIPMHKIPENMQKQLEWCNEAPFYTLGPLTTDIAPGYDHITSAIGAANIGALGTALLCYVTPKEHLGLPNRDDVKAGVIAYKISAHAADLAKGHPHAQAWDDALSKARFEFRWMDQFALSLDPMTAMSFHDETLPSEGAKVAHFCSMCGPKFCSMKITEDVRKYAEEHGYGSAEEAVQHGMDAMSAEFLAAKKTVSGEQHGEVGGEIYLPASYIKSSKR
;
A
#
# COMPACT_ATOMS: atom_id res chain seq x y z
N MET A 1 -41.00 -35.85 20.69
CA MET A 1 -41.76 -35.08 21.70
C MET A 1 -40.80 -34.04 22.29
N ALA A 2 -41.05 -32.83 22.01
CA ALA A 2 -40.80 -31.56 22.65
C ALA A 2 -40.60 -30.47 21.59
N SER A 3 -41.70 -29.75 21.41
CA SER A 3 -41.82 -28.52 20.62
C SER A 3 -41.14 -27.36 21.33
N VAL A 4 -40.43 -26.53 20.62
CA VAL A 4 -40.10 -25.16 21.08
C VAL A 4 -40.56 -24.16 20.00
N GLN A 5 -41.37 -23.24 20.47
CA GLN A 5 -42.11 -22.25 19.71
C GLN A 5 -41.23 -21.17 19.07
N ALA A 6 -41.60 -20.82 17.86
CA ALA A 6 -41.18 -19.62 17.21
C ALA A 6 -41.93 -18.40 17.80
N THR A 7 -41.21 -17.37 18.25
CA THR A 7 -41.77 -16.07 18.56
C THR A 7 -41.43 -15.10 17.41
N SER A 8 -42.51 -14.73 16.72
CA SER A 8 -42.55 -13.65 15.73
C SER A 8 -42.42 -12.30 16.43
N LEU A 9 -41.53 -11.44 15.98
CA LEU A 9 -41.53 -9.99 16.30
C LEU A 9 -41.94 -9.18 15.06
N SER A 10 -43.04 -8.50 15.25
CA SER A 10 -43.75 -7.69 14.28
C SER A 10 -42.99 -6.43 13.87
N SER A 11 -43.16 -6.11 12.60
CA SER A 11 -42.86 -4.86 11.95
C SER A 11 -43.49 -3.64 12.65
N ALA A 12 -42.64 -2.66 13.03
CA ALA A 12 -43.10 -1.30 13.35
C ALA A 12 -42.73 -0.35 12.19
N VAL A 13 -43.78 0.11 11.53
CA VAL A 13 -43.76 1.18 10.55
C VAL A 13 -43.57 2.51 11.31
N CYS A 14 -42.49 3.22 11.04
CA CYS A 14 -42.37 4.62 11.45
C CYS A 14 -42.69 5.56 10.30
N LYS A 15 -43.71 6.36 10.53
CA LYS A 15 -44.23 7.38 9.65
C LYS A 15 -43.31 8.60 9.57
N ASN A 16 -43.30 9.20 8.39
CA ASN A 16 -42.73 10.49 8.02
C ASN A 16 -42.93 11.59 9.06
N GLY A 17 -41.85 12.27 9.42
CA GLY A 17 -41.85 13.56 10.09
C GLY A 17 -40.92 14.52 9.33
N SER A 18 -41.53 15.39 8.54
CA SER A 18 -40.89 16.51 7.84
C SER A 18 -40.49 17.58 8.86
N HIS A 19 -39.20 17.81 9.08
CA HIS A 19 -38.72 19.02 9.73
C HIS A 19 -38.13 19.99 8.69
N LYS A 20 -38.84 21.09 8.48
CA LYS A 20 -38.37 22.28 7.79
C LYS A 20 -37.34 23.00 8.68
N PHE A 21 -36.17 23.29 8.14
CA PHE A 21 -35.24 24.25 8.71
C PHE A 21 -35.58 25.65 8.23
N PRO A 22 -35.52 26.70 9.09
CA PRO A 22 -35.81 28.05 8.71
C PRO A 22 -34.65 28.72 7.99
N SER A 23 -34.95 29.39 6.90
CA SER A 23 -34.10 30.32 6.18
C SER A 23 -33.84 31.57 7.05
N GLY A 24 -32.60 31.85 7.40
CA GLY A 24 -32.14 33.07 8.03
C GLY A 24 -31.05 33.71 7.19
N SER A 25 -31.45 34.72 6.43
CA SER A 25 -30.57 35.62 5.69
C SER A 25 -29.94 36.64 6.65
N PHE A 26 -28.63 36.83 6.60
CA PHE A 26 -27.97 38.07 7.00
C PHE A 26 -26.80 38.36 6.06
N LEU A 27 -26.99 39.31 5.17
CA LEU A 27 -25.94 40.09 4.52
C LEU A 27 -26.10 41.54 4.98
N PRO A 28 -25.06 42.28 5.33
CA PRO A 28 -25.07 43.71 5.24
C PRO A 28 -24.45 44.13 3.88
N GLY A 29 -25.22 45.00 3.20
CA GLY A 29 -24.83 45.57 1.94
C GLY A 29 -23.77 46.64 2.08
N PHE A 30 -23.03 46.83 1.00
CA PHE A 30 -22.37 48.10 0.68
C PHE A 30 -22.84 48.53 -0.70
N ASP A 31 -23.73 49.51 -0.70
CA ASP A 31 -24.05 50.35 -1.85
C ASP A 31 -22.93 51.38 -2.03
N GLY A 32 -22.57 51.65 -3.27
CA GLY A 32 -21.85 52.89 -3.52
C GLY A 32 -21.09 52.98 -4.83
N VAL A 33 -21.75 53.58 -5.82
CA VAL A 33 -21.17 54.48 -6.84
C VAL A 33 -20.66 53.88 -8.13
N LEU A 34 -21.54 53.90 -9.12
CA LEU A 34 -21.22 53.90 -10.56
C LEU A 34 -20.41 55.16 -10.95
N GLY A 35 -19.17 54.99 -11.36
CA GLY A 35 -18.38 55.98 -12.02
C GLY A 35 -17.94 55.46 -13.40
N ARG A 36 -18.54 55.94 -14.49
CA ARG A 36 -18.06 55.79 -15.87
C ARG A 36 -16.79 56.56 -16.01
N GLY A 37 -15.67 55.86 -16.21
CA GLY A 37 -14.35 56.46 -16.56
C GLY A 37 -13.75 55.76 -17.78
N SER A 38 -13.60 56.53 -18.84
CA SER A 38 -13.06 56.15 -20.15
C SER A 38 -11.72 55.48 -20.10
N LEU A 39 -11.54 54.39 -20.88
CA LEU A 39 -10.27 53.79 -21.23
C LEU A 39 -9.33 54.76 -21.91
N LYS A 40 -8.31 55.26 -21.23
CA LYS A 40 -7.12 55.81 -21.85
C LYS A 40 -6.07 54.69 -21.96
N LYS A 41 -5.70 54.39 -23.23
CA LYS A 41 -4.50 53.62 -23.58
C LYS A 41 -3.28 54.38 -23.06
N GLU A 42 -2.59 53.87 -22.07
CA GLU A 42 -1.24 54.29 -21.76
C GLU A 42 -0.24 53.49 -22.59
N ILE A 43 0.39 54.20 -23.50
CA ILE A 43 1.51 53.80 -24.33
C ILE A 43 2.75 53.82 -23.44
N TRP A 44 3.38 52.68 -23.23
CA TRP A 44 4.73 52.60 -22.62
C TRP A 44 5.77 53.06 -23.60
N PRO A 45 6.70 53.94 -23.23
CA PRO A 45 7.75 54.40 -24.13
C PRO A 45 8.79 53.30 -24.37
N ARG A 46 9.04 53.01 -25.64
CA ARG A 46 10.24 52.31 -26.11
C ARG A 46 11.46 53.19 -25.92
N SER A 47 12.52 52.60 -25.40
CA SER A 47 13.93 52.89 -25.49
C SER A 47 14.61 53.13 -24.14
N LEU A 48 15.40 52.11 -23.81
CA LEU A 48 16.81 52.26 -23.48
C LEU A 48 17.42 50.87 -23.48
N ALA A 49 17.94 50.49 -24.63
CA ALA A 49 18.83 49.32 -24.74
C ALA A 49 20.14 49.66 -24.06
N THR A 50 20.30 49.28 -22.80
CA THR A 50 21.60 49.10 -22.21
C THR A 50 21.95 47.64 -22.34
N SER A 51 22.96 47.34 -23.13
CA SER A 51 23.59 46.05 -23.30
C SER A 51 24.12 45.55 -21.95
N VAL A 52 23.35 44.68 -21.29
CA VAL A 52 23.88 43.81 -20.25
C VAL A 52 24.55 42.64 -20.97
N PRO A 53 25.84 42.34 -20.71
CA PRO A 53 26.46 41.16 -21.29
C PRO A 53 25.67 39.94 -20.85
N ARG A 54 25.16 39.17 -21.82
CA ARG A 54 24.70 37.83 -21.59
C ARG A 54 25.90 37.02 -21.11
N ALA A 55 26.09 36.91 -19.80
CA ALA A 55 26.86 35.84 -19.23
C ALA A 55 26.10 34.57 -19.53
N THR A 56 26.49 33.87 -20.56
CA THR A 56 26.23 32.46 -20.74
C THR A 56 26.88 31.78 -19.54
N LEU A 57 26.08 31.48 -18.52
CA LEU A 57 26.45 30.50 -17.51
C LEU A 57 26.50 29.14 -18.24
N THR A 58 27.63 28.86 -18.90
CA THR A 58 28.06 27.51 -19.18
C THR A 58 28.42 26.94 -17.82
N PHE A 59 27.53 26.12 -17.29
CA PHE A 59 27.89 25.15 -16.26
C PHE A 59 28.80 24.12 -16.93
N ASP A 60 30.07 24.42 -17.05
CA ASP A 60 31.07 23.39 -17.17
C ASP A 60 31.15 22.70 -15.80
N PRO A 61 30.82 21.39 -15.69
CA PRO A 61 31.07 20.69 -14.45
C PRO A 61 32.56 20.75 -14.15
N PRO A 62 32.98 20.92 -12.90
CA PRO A 62 34.38 20.98 -12.53
C PRO A 62 35.06 19.69 -12.97
N THR A 63 35.95 19.78 -13.96
CA THR A 63 36.84 18.68 -14.36
C THR A 63 37.91 18.51 -13.29
N THR A 64 37.55 17.81 -12.21
CA THR A 64 38.56 17.23 -11.34
C THR A 64 38.77 15.78 -11.77
N ASN A 65 40.01 15.38 -11.94
CA ASN A 65 40.43 14.01 -12.25
C ASN A 65 40.05 12.97 -11.16
N SER A 66 39.24 13.33 -10.18
CA SER A 66 38.60 12.48 -9.20
C SER A 66 37.23 11.97 -9.64
N ASP A 67 36.60 12.54 -10.68
CA ASP A 67 35.25 12.13 -11.13
C ASP A 67 35.24 10.96 -12.13
N LYS A 68 36.38 10.34 -12.38
CA LYS A 68 36.44 8.92 -12.73
C LYS A 68 36.01 8.04 -11.55
N ALA A 69 35.73 8.65 -10.40
CA ALA A 69 35.05 8.01 -9.32
C ALA A 69 33.59 7.73 -9.73
N LYS A 70 33.42 6.53 -10.30
CA LYS A 70 32.20 5.78 -10.09
C LYS A 70 30.93 6.41 -10.71
N GLN A 71 30.83 6.50 -12.02
CA GLN A 71 29.64 5.94 -12.61
C GLN A 71 29.53 4.51 -12.00
N ARG A 72 28.80 4.39 -10.88
CA ARG A 72 28.38 3.09 -10.37
C ARG A 72 27.65 2.44 -11.53
N LYS A 73 28.29 1.45 -12.15
CA LYS A 73 27.60 0.58 -13.10
C LYS A 73 26.39 0.07 -12.33
N HIS A 74 25.19 0.41 -12.75
CA HIS A 74 23.95 -0.07 -12.15
C HIS A 74 23.75 -1.57 -12.30
N THR A 75 24.67 -2.25 -12.99
CA THR A 75 24.71 -3.69 -13.13
C THR A 75 25.77 -4.23 -12.19
N VAL A 76 25.35 -4.67 -11.01
CA VAL A 76 26.25 -5.40 -10.12
C VAL A 76 26.22 -6.87 -10.55
N ASP A 77 27.20 -7.26 -11.36
CA ASP A 77 27.45 -8.65 -11.69
C ASP A 77 27.70 -9.43 -10.38
N PRO A 78 27.02 -10.57 -10.13
CA PRO A 78 27.27 -11.41 -8.97
C PRO A 78 28.72 -11.86 -8.82
N SER A 79 29.52 -11.84 -9.89
CA SER A 79 30.97 -12.07 -9.86
C SER A 79 31.79 -10.83 -9.51
N SER A 80 31.17 -9.66 -9.42
CA SER A 80 31.86 -8.40 -9.07
C SER A 80 32.21 -8.38 -7.58
N PRO A 81 33.42 -7.90 -7.20
CA PRO A 81 33.77 -7.70 -5.79
C PRO A 81 32.88 -6.65 -5.08
N ASP A 82 32.13 -5.84 -5.83
CA ASP A 82 31.17 -4.86 -5.30
C ASP A 82 29.78 -5.46 -5.11
N PHE A 83 29.56 -6.73 -5.45
CA PHE A 83 28.30 -7.42 -5.24
C PHE A 83 28.12 -7.74 -3.76
N LEU A 84 27.11 -7.14 -3.15
CA LEU A 84 26.67 -7.48 -1.81
C LEU A 84 25.49 -8.45 -1.91
N PRO A 85 25.63 -9.71 -1.47
CA PRO A 85 24.50 -10.63 -1.42
C PRO A 85 23.37 -10.07 -0.55
N LEU A 86 22.14 -10.53 -0.78
CA LEU A 86 21.04 -10.19 0.10
C LEU A 86 21.31 -10.78 1.49
N PRO A 87 20.99 -10.03 2.57
CA PRO A 87 20.96 -10.58 3.91
C PRO A 87 20.03 -11.78 3.98
N SER A 88 20.37 -12.78 4.81
CA SER A 88 19.53 -13.94 5.02
C SER A 88 18.23 -13.58 5.75
N PHE A 89 17.25 -14.50 5.73
CA PHE A 89 15.99 -14.32 6.47
C PHE A 89 16.26 -14.05 7.97
N GLU A 90 17.17 -14.79 8.59
CA GLU A 90 17.52 -14.65 10.00
C GLU A 90 18.21 -13.32 10.31
N GLN A 91 18.96 -12.77 9.34
CA GLN A 91 19.56 -11.45 9.47
C GLN A 91 18.52 -10.34 9.34
N CYS A 92 17.55 -10.51 8.43
CA CYS A 92 16.44 -9.55 8.26
C CYS A 92 15.49 -9.59 9.46
N PHE A 93 15.21 -10.78 9.98
CA PHE A 93 14.21 -11.02 11.02
C PHE A 93 14.79 -11.80 12.20
N PRO A 94 15.61 -11.15 13.04
CA PRO A 94 16.17 -11.78 14.23
C PRO A 94 15.05 -12.29 15.15
N ARG A 95 15.26 -13.43 15.80
CA ARG A 95 14.27 -14.11 16.64
C ARG A 95 12.98 -14.51 15.92
N SER A 96 13.02 -14.65 14.60
CA SER A 96 11.89 -15.15 13.84
C SER A 96 12.28 -16.45 13.13
N THR A 97 11.29 -17.34 13.00
CA THR A 97 11.38 -18.57 12.20
C THR A 97 10.30 -18.58 11.14
N LYS A 98 10.57 -19.21 10.00
CA LYS A 98 9.55 -19.49 9.00
C LYS A 98 8.87 -20.80 9.38
N GLU A 99 7.58 -20.73 9.67
CA GLU A 99 6.76 -21.85 10.07
C GLU A 99 5.70 -22.14 9.02
N TYR A 100 5.14 -23.35 9.05
CA TYR A 100 4.11 -23.77 8.11
C TYR A 100 2.92 -24.35 8.86
N ARG A 101 1.72 -23.88 8.53
CA ARG A 101 0.47 -24.48 8.96
C ARG A 101 0.03 -25.49 7.91
N GLU A 102 -0.19 -26.72 8.31
CA GLU A 102 -0.72 -27.77 7.44
C GLU A 102 -2.24 -27.79 7.49
N ILE A 103 -2.87 -27.79 6.32
CA ILE A 103 -4.33 -27.84 6.15
C ILE A 103 -4.63 -28.86 5.06
N VAL A 104 -5.62 -29.70 5.30
CA VAL A 104 -6.08 -30.70 4.32
C VAL A 104 -7.22 -30.11 3.50
N HIS A 105 -7.09 -30.13 2.18
CA HIS A 105 -8.18 -29.86 1.28
C HIS A 105 -9.02 -31.15 1.15
N GLU A 106 -10.21 -31.18 1.75
CA GLU A 106 -11.02 -32.38 1.92
C GLU A 106 -11.36 -33.09 0.60
N GLU A 107 -11.71 -32.33 -0.44
CA GLU A 107 -12.11 -32.88 -1.73
C GLU A 107 -10.97 -33.56 -2.50
N SER A 108 -9.76 -32.99 -2.46
CA SER A 108 -8.59 -33.54 -3.17
C SER A 108 -7.67 -34.41 -2.32
N GLY A 109 -7.75 -34.27 -1.00
CA GLY A 109 -6.82 -34.89 -0.06
C GLY A 109 -5.43 -34.22 -0.03
N HIS A 110 -5.21 -33.11 -0.75
CA HIS A 110 -3.94 -32.40 -0.74
C HIS A 110 -3.68 -31.74 0.61
N VAL A 111 -2.45 -31.89 1.12
CA VAL A 111 -1.96 -31.19 2.30
C VAL A 111 -1.31 -29.89 1.87
N LEU A 112 -1.92 -28.78 2.24
CA LEU A 112 -1.46 -27.44 1.94
C LEU A 112 -0.53 -26.96 3.07
N LYS A 113 0.66 -26.47 2.74
CA LYS A 113 1.61 -25.90 3.68
C LYS A 113 1.64 -24.38 3.54
N VAL A 114 0.97 -23.69 4.45
CA VAL A 114 0.80 -22.24 4.41
C VAL A 114 1.86 -21.58 5.30
N PRO A 115 2.78 -20.77 4.77
CA PRO A 115 3.85 -20.15 5.53
C PRO A 115 3.37 -18.97 6.36
N PHE A 116 4.05 -18.75 7.49
CA PHE A 116 3.99 -17.53 8.27
C PHE A 116 5.31 -17.31 9.01
N ARG A 117 5.58 -16.07 9.37
CA ARG A 117 6.74 -15.69 10.16
C ARG A 117 6.36 -15.72 11.64
N ARG A 118 6.92 -16.67 12.39
CA ARG A 118 6.76 -16.76 13.84
C ARG A 118 7.83 -15.94 14.54
N VAL A 119 7.41 -14.93 15.28
CA VAL A 119 8.28 -14.11 16.13
C VAL A 119 8.32 -14.69 17.52
N HIS A 120 9.52 -15.06 17.99
CA HIS A 120 9.74 -15.60 19.33
C HIS A 120 10.02 -14.47 20.31
N LEU A 121 9.16 -14.33 21.31
CA LEU A 121 9.25 -13.29 22.33
C LEU A 121 9.96 -13.83 23.60
N SER A 122 10.50 -12.93 24.40
CA SER A 122 11.20 -13.27 25.64
C SER A 122 10.25 -13.53 26.81
N GLY A 123 10.73 -14.28 27.80
CA GLY A 123 9.93 -14.68 28.96
C GLY A 123 8.84 -15.68 28.59
N ASP A 124 7.68 -15.55 29.24
CA ASP A 124 6.52 -16.43 29.02
C ASP A 124 5.52 -15.82 27.98
N GLU A 125 5.96 -14.81 27.21
CA GLU A 125 5.12 -14.20 26.19
C GLU A 125 4.86 -15.18 25.02
N PRO A 126 3.61 -15.28 24.55
CA PRO A 126 3.30 -16.13 23.42
C PRO A 126 3.97 -15.63 22.14
N SER A 127 4.45 -16.53 21.30
CA SER A 127 4.98 -16.20 19.98
C SER A 127 3.91 -15.52 19.13
N PHE A 128 4.33 -14.60 18.25
CA PHE A 128 3.44 -13.86 17.36
C PHE A 128 3.62 -14.28 15.91
N ASP A 129 2.52 -14.70 15.26
CA ASP A 129 2.53 -15.21 13.88
C ASP A 129 2.12 -14.10 12.90
N ASN A 130 3.08 -13.62 12.09
CA ASN A 130 2.86 -12.64 11.04
C ASN A 130 2.65 -13.28 9.67
N TYR A 131 1.87 -12.61 8.83
CA TYR A 131 1.76 -12.91 7.41
C TYR A 131 3.14 -12.85 6.75
N ASP A 132 3.48 -13.85 5.93
CA ASP A 132 4.79 -13.97 5.30
C ASP A 132 4.70 -14.07 3.78
N THR A 133 5.50 -13.27 3.09
CA THR A 133 5.60 -13.21 1.63
C THR A 133 6.98 -13.58 1.13
N SER A 134 7.91 -13.89 2.03
CA SER A 134 9.33 -14.06 1.69
C SER A 134 9.64 -15.27 0.79
N GLY A 135 8.66 -16.17 0.61
CA GLY A 135 8.82 -17.37 -0.20
C GLY A 135 9.84 -18.39 0.37
N PRO A 136 10.15 -19.47 -0.35
CA PRO A 136 11.15 -20.44 0.03
C PRO A 136 12.54 -19.79 0.12
N GLN A 137 13.30 -20.15 1.18
CA GLN A 137 14.60 -19.56 1.49
C GLN A 137 15.77 -20.41 1.00
N ASN A 138 16.95 -19.80 0.84
CA ASN A 138 18.22 -20.45 0.52
C ASN A 138 18.20 -21.23 -0.82
N ILE A 139 17.43 -20.77 -1.81
CA ILE A 139 17.34 -21.37 -3.14
C ILE A 139 18.08 -20.48 -4.14
N SER A 140 18.94 -21.11 -4.95
CA SER A 140 19.64 -20.39 -6.01
C SER A 140 18.64 -19.91 -7.08
N PRO A 141 18.69 -18.64 -7.50
CA PRO A 141 17.84 -18.14 -8.58
C PRO A 141 17.94 -18.93 -9.89
N ARG A 142 19.07 -19.58 -10.14
CA ARG A 142 19.30 -20.41 -11.34
C ARG A 142 18.48 -21.70 -11.35
N ILE A 143 18.08 -22.19 -10.17
CA ILE A 143 17.26 -23.41 -10.03
C ILE A 143 15.78 -23.07 -10.06
N GLY A 144 15.42 -21.88 -9.57
CA GLY A 144 14.03 -21.48 -9.32
C GLY A 144 13.45 -22.12 -8.06
N ILE A 145 12.34 -21.59 -7.58
CA ILE A 145 11.68 -22.08 -6.38
C ILE A 145 10.77 -23.30 -6.67
N PRO A 146 10.41 -24.10 -5.65
CA PRO A 146 9.58 -25.30 -5.85
C PRO A 146 8.20 -25.00 -6.42
N LYS A 147 7.70 -25.90 -7.25
CA LYS A 147 6.40 -25.80 -7.93
C LYS A 147 5.27 -26.26 -7.00
N LEU A 148 4.87 -25.42 -6.05
CA LEU A 148 3.89 -25.73 -5.01
C LEU A 148 2.55 -26.19 -5.59
N ARG A 149 2.05 -25.54 -6.65
CA ARG A 149 0.71 -25.74 -7.20
C ARG A 149 0.62 -26.84 -8.27
N LYS A 150 1.74 -27.51 -8.58
CA LYS A 150 1.78 -28.46 -9.70
C LYS A 150 0.69 -29.54 -9.59
N ASP A 151 0.58 -30.21 -8.46
CA ASP A 151 -0.37 -31.32 -8.30
C ASP A 151 -1.82 -30.82 -8.29
N TRP A 152 -2.08 -29.62 -7.79
CA TRP A 152 -3.40 -29.01 -7.77
C TRP A 152 -3.89 -28.69 -9.19
N VAL A 153 -3.03 -28.07 -9.98
CA VAL A 153 -3.33 -27.70 -11.38
C VAL A 153 -3.46 -28.98 -12.23
N ASP A 154 -2.52 -29.91 -12.15
CA ASP A 154 -2.54 -31.18 -12.89
C ASP A 154 -3.85 -31.98 -12.62
N ARG A 155 -4.34 -31.98 -11.36
CA ARG A 155 -5.62 -32.59 -11.01
C ARG A 155 -6.79 -31.93 -11.73
N ARG A 156 -6.89 -30.60 -11.67
CA ARG A 156 -7.99 -29.86 -12.30
C ARG A 156 -7.96 -29.97 -13.84
N GLU A 157 -6.78 -29.98 -14.45
CA GLU A 157 -6.65 -30.21 -15.90
C GLU A 157 -7.15 -31.62 -16.29
N LYS A 158 -6.85 -32.65 -15.51
CA LYS A 158 -7.35 -34.02 -15.73
C LYS A 158 -8.86 -34.16 -15.58
N LEU A 159 -9.47 -33.37 -14.71
CA LEU A 159 -10.92 -33.32 -14.55
C LEU A 159 -11.63 -32.66 -15.74
N GLY A 160 -10.92 -31.95 -16.60
CA GLY A 160 -11.45 -31.39 -17.85
C GLY A 160 -12.46 -30.26 -17.61
N ALA A 161 -12.21 -29.38 -16.65
CA ALA A 161 -13.07 -28.23 -16.42
C ALA A 161 -13.18 -27.35 -17.68
N PRO A 162 -14.37 -26.82 -18.00
CA PRO A 162 -14.55 -25.96 -19.18
C PRO A 162 -13.86 -24.60 -19.02
N ARG A 163 -13.55 -24.19 -17.78
CA ARG A 163 -12.86 -22.96 -17.41
C ARG A 163 -11.95 -23.21 -16.20
N TYR A 164 -10.91 -22.40 -16.04
CA TYR A 164 -9.89 -22.59 -15.01
C TYR A 164 -9.87 -21.49 -13.96
N SER A 165 -10.64 -20.40 -14.14
CA SER A 165 -10.56 -19.25 -13.25
C SER A 165 -11.08 -19.56 -11.85
N GLN A 166 -10.47 -18.95 -10.83
CA GLN A 166 -10.94 -19.06 -9.45
C GLN A 166 -12.38 -18.57 -9.31
N MET A 167 -12.77 -17.52 -10.08
CA MET A 167 -14.15 -17.03 -10.08
C MET A 167 -15.14 -18.09 -10.59
N TYR A 168 -14.77 -18.84 -11.65
CA TYR A 168 -15.61 -19.92 -12.15
C TYR A 168 -15.88 -20.97 -11.06
N TYR A 169 -14.83 -21.48 -10.40
CA TYR A 169 -14.98 -22.45 -9.31
C TYR A 169 -15.79 -21.88 -8.16
N ALA A 170 -15.51 -20.65 -7.77
CA ALA A 170 -16.24 -19.98 -6.68
C ALA A 170 -17.74 -19.85 -6.96
N LYS A 171 -18.13 -19.53 -8.20
CA LYS A 171 -19.53 -19.44 -8.64
C LYS A 171 -20.21 -20.82 -8.67
N GLN A 172 -19.47 -21.90 -8.89
CA GLN A 172 -19.98 -23.29 -8.79
C GLN A 172 -20.09 -23.78 -7.34
N GLY A 173 -19.73 -22.98 -6.33
CA GLY A 173 -19.73 -23.38 -4.94
C GLY A 173 -18.50 -24.22 -4.54
N ILE A 174 -17.47 -24.29 -5.37
CA ILE A 174 -16.27 -25.10 -5.14
C ILE A 174 -15.22 -24.23 -4.46
N ILE A 175 -14.69 -24.71 -3.34
CA ILE A 175 -13.53 -24.13 -2.65
C ILE A 175 -12.29 -24.83 -3.22
N THR A 176 -11.43 -24.10 -3.93
CA THR A 176 -10.18 -24.63 -4.48
C THR A 176 -9.08 -24.67 -3.43
N GLU A 177 -7.98 -25.37 -3.75
CA GLU A 177 -6.78 -25.35 -2.92
C GLU A 177 -6.27 -23.91 -2.71
N GLU A 178 -6.32 -23.06 -3.75
CA GLU A 178 -5.93 -21.65 -3.67
C GLU A 178 -6.83 -20.85 -2.71
N MET A 179 -8.15 -21.05 -2.75
CA MET A 179 -9.08 -20.38 -1.82
C MET A 179 -8.84 -20.80 -0.39
N LEU A 180 -8.66 -22.12 -0.15
CA LEU A 180 -8.37 -22.65 1.18
C LEU A 180 -7.01 -22.12 1.71
N TYR A 181 -6.00 -22.04 0.84
CA TYR A 181 -4.70 -21.48 1.16
C TYR A 181 -4.80 -20.00 1.57
N CYS A 182 -5.56 -19.20 0.81
CA CYS A 182 -5.80 -17.78 1.13
C CYS A 182 -6.57 -17.64 2.45
N ALA A 183 -7.60 -18.44 2.69
CA ALA A 183 -8.36 -18.43 3.93
C ALA A 183 -7.47 -18.66 5.15
N ALA A 184 -6.53 -19.59 5.05
CA ALA A 184 -5.56 -19.87 6.11
C ALA A 184 -4.58 -18.73 6.35
N ARG A 185 -4.08 -18.10 5.29
CA ARG A 185 -3.19 -16.92 5.37
C ARG A 185 -3.87 -15.73 6.03
N GLU A 186 -5.13 -15.48 5.67
CA GLU A 186 -5.95 -14.37 6.20
C GLU A 186 -6.58 -14.70 7.55
N LYS A 187 -6.54 -15.96 8.01
CA LYS A 187 -7.21 -16.46 9.21
C LYS A 187 -8.74 -16.25 9.15
N LEU A 188 -9.32 -16.48 7.97
CA LEU A 188 -10.74 -16.30 7.67
C LEU A 188 -11.40 -17.63 7.28
N ASP A 189 -12.73 -17.64 7.27
CA ASP A 189 -13.53 -18.79 6.84
C ASP A 189 -13.37 -19.04 5.33
N PRO A 190 -13.12 -20.29 4.87
CA PRO A 190 -12.96 -20.61 3.46
C PRO A 190 -14.20 -20.28 2.61
N GLU A 191 -15.42 -20.48 3.16
CA GLU A 191 -16.65 -20.14 2.46
C GLU A 191 -16.81 -18.61 2.29
N PHE A 192 -16.35 -17.83 3.27
CA PHE A 192 -16.28 -16.38 3.13
C PHE A 192 -15.38 -15.99 1.96
N VAL A 193 -14.17 -16.57 1.87
CA VAL A 193 -13.24 -16.35 0.76
C VAL A 193 -13.89 -16.70 -0.58
N ARG A 194 -14.49 -17.91 -0.68
CA ARG A 194 -15.19 -18.34 -1.89
C ARG A 194 -16.30 -17.37 -2.28
N SER A 195 -17.11 -16.93 -1.32
CA SER A 195 -18.25 -16.03 -1.60
C SER A 195 -17.81 -14.66 -2.09
N GLU A 196 -16.71 -14.10 -1.57
CA GLU A 196 -16.16 -12.83 -2.02
C GLU A 196 -15.60 -12.93 -3.45
N VAL A 197 -14.91 -14.03 -3.78
CA VAL A 197 -14.43 -14.30 -5.16
C VAL A 197 -15.61 -14.49 -6.12
N ALA A 198 -16.63 -15.26 -5.73
CA ALA A 198 -17.82 -15.49 -6.56
C ALA A 198 -18.56 -14.19 -6.90
N ARG A 199 -18.57 -13.23 -5.99
CA ARG A 199 -19.21 -11.91 -6.17
C ARG A 199 -18.35 -10.90 -6.93
N GLY A 200 -17.08 -11.23 -7.20
CA GLY A 200 -16.11 -10.34 -7.82
C GLY A 200 -15.54 -9.28 -6.89
N ARG A 201 -15.80 -9.34 -5.57
CA ARG A 201 -15.29 -8.40 -4.58
C ARG A 201 -13.89 -8.76 -4.08
N ALA A 202 -13.39 -9.91 -4.48
CA ALA A 202 -12.02 -10.33 -4.27
C ALA A 202 -11.50 -11.12 -5.47
N ILE A 203 -10.19 -11.11 -5.66
CA ILE A 203 -9.50 -11.89 -6.69
C ILE A 203 -8.34 -12.68 -6.08
N ILE A 204 -8.07 -13.84 -6.66
CA ILE A 204 -6.88 -14.65 -6.38
C ILE A 204 -6.10 -14.77 -7.69
N PRO A 205 -5.15 -13.86 -7.98
CA PRO A 205 -4.34 -13.94 -9.19
C PRO A 205 -3.47 -15.20 -9.16
N SER A 206 -3.74 -16.16 -10.02
CA SER A 206 -3.13 -17.48 -9.90
C SER A 206 -3.10 -18.23 -11.23
N ASN A 207 -2.35 -17.69 -12.19
CA ASN A 207 -2.18 -18.34 -13.50
C ASN A 207 -1.81 -19.83 -13.34
N LYS A 208 -2.49 -20.71 -14.07
CA LYS A 208 -2.23 -22.15 -14.04
C LYS A 208 -0.82 -22.55 -14.46
N LYS A 209 -0.06 -21.65 -15.11
CA LYS A 209 1.34 -21.87 -15.51
C LYS A 209 2.35 -21.35 -14.50
N HIS A 210 1.93 -20.53 -13.52
CA HIS A 210 2.76 -20.11 -12.39
C HIS A 210 2.63 -21.11 -11.24
N LEU A 211 3.32 -22.22 -11.37
CA LEU A 211 3.22 -23.35 -10.45
C LEU A 211 3.94 -23.10 -9.11
N GLU A 212 4.89 -22.18 -9.10
CA GLU A 212 5.71 -21.77 -7.96
C GLU A 212 4.95 -20.90 -6.96
N LEU A 213 3.83 -20.31 -7.38
CA LEU A 213 3.06 -19.34 -6.62
C LEU A 213 2.54 -19.87 -5.28
N GLU A 214 2.73 -19.09 -4.23
CA GLU A 214 2.00 -19.17 -2.95
C GLU A 214 0.75 -18.27 -3.05
N PRO A 215 -0.47 -18.83 -3.15
CA PRO A 215 -1.68 -18.05 -3.40
C PRO A 215 -1.94 -16.95 -2.38
N MET A 216 -2.44 -15.81 -2.86
CA MET A 216 -2.89 -14.69 -2.04
C MET A 216 -4.17 -14.08 -2.60
N ILE A 217 -4.90 -13.32 -1.79
CA ILE A 217 -6.17 -12.71 -2.16
C ILE A 217 -6.10 -11.19 -2.05
N VAL A 218 -6.69 -10.51 -3.02
CA VAL A 218 -6.86 -9.05 -3.06
C VAL A 218 -8.35 -8.74 -2.96
N GLY A 219 -8.76 -8.03 -1.91
CA GLY A 219 -10.14 -7.64 -1.68
C GLY A 219 -10.27 -6.72 -0.47
N ARG A 220 -11.30 -5.85 -0.47
CA ARG A 220 -11.47 -4.85 0.59
C ARG A 220 -11.67 -5.42 1.99
N ASN A 221 -12.19 -6.64 2.09
CA ASN A 221 -12.49 -7.32 3.35
C ASN A 221 -11.33 -8.20 3.87
N PHE A 222 -10.18 -8.11 3.22
CA PHE A 222 -8.93 -8.80 3.56
C PHE A 222 -7.88 -7.78 3.99
N LEU A 223 -6.71 -8.27 4.44
CA LEU A 223 -5.56 -7.41 4.68
C LEU A 223 -5.23 -6.62 3.41
N VAL A 224 -4.90 -5.35 3.57
CA VAL A 224 -4.46 -4.50 2.45
C VAL A 224 -3.13 -5.02 1.92
N LYS A 225 -3.07 -5.26 0.62
CA LYS A 225 -1.89 -5.81 -0.06
C LYS A 225 -1.02 -4.72 -0.66
N VAL A 226 0.25 -5.03 -0.85
CA VAL A 226 1.25 -4.11 -1.43
C VAL A 226 1.85 -4.75 -2.68
N ASN A 227 1.82 -4.01 -3.80
CA ASN A 227 2.52 -4.36 -5.02
C ASN A 227 3.84 -3.59 -5.12
N ALA A 228 4.92 -4.27 -5.49
CA ALA A 228 6.21 -3.67 -5.82
C ALA A 228 6.46 -3.71 -7.33
N ASN A 229 6.65 -2.54 -7.95
CA ASN A 229 7.05 -2.44 -9.35
C ASN A 229 8.56 -2.66 -9.48
N ILE A 230 8.95 -3.56 -10.36
CA ILE A 230 10.33 -3.83 -10.75
C ILE A 230 10.43 -3.82 -12.27
N GLY A 231 11.59 -4.05 -12.79
CA GLY A 231 11.81 -4.16 -14.24
C GLY A 231 13.04 -3.38 -14.68
N ASN A 232 13.71 -3.92 -15.68
CA ASN A 232 14.85 -3.28 -16.32
C ASN A 232 14.42 -2.19 -17.30
N SER A 233 15.36 -1.34 -17.65
CA SER A 233 15.21 -0.36 -18.73
C SER A 233 16.33 -0.54 -19.77
N ALA A 234 16.20 0.14 -20.92
CA ALA A 234 17.22 0.08 -21.98
C ALA A 234 18.62 0.54 -21.53
N VAL A 235 18.71 1.23 -20.40
CA VAL A 235 19.95 1.86 -19.90
C VAL A 235 20.42 1.33 -18.54
N ALA A 236 19.60 0.55 -17.84
CA ALA A 236 19.92 0.13 -16.47
C ALA A 236 19.28 -1.21 -16.10
N SER A 237 19.95 -1.92 -15.20
CA SER A 237 19.61 -3.19 -14.58
C SER A 237 19.83 -4.43 -15.44
N SER A 238 20.24 -5.53 -14.81
CA SER A 238 20.41 -6.86 -15.42
C SER A 238 19.26 -7.78 -14.99
N ILE A 239 19.15 -8.96 -15.62
CA ILE A 239 18.17 -9.98 -15.25
C ILE A 239 18.37 -10.41 -13.79
N GLU A 240 19.61 -10.67 -13.39
CA GLU A 240 19.95 -11.08 -12.03
C GLU A 240 19.59 -10.01 -11.01
N GLU A 241 19.82 -8.74 -11.33
CA GLU A 241 19.46 -7.62 -10.45
C GLU A 241 17.95 -7.54 -10.25
N GLU A 242 17.15 -7.77 -11.31
CA GLU A 242 15.70 -7.80 -11.18
C GLU A 242 15.20 -8.96 -10.31
N VAL A 243 15.78 -10.15 -10.45
CA VAL A 243 15.45 -11.29 -9.56
C VAL A 243 15.79 -10.96 -8.10
N TYR A 244 16.95 -10.34 -7.83
CA TYR A 244 17.28 -9.91 -6.47
C TYR A 244 16.32 -8.84 -5.93
N LYS A 245 15.84 -7.94 -6.79
CA LYS A 245 14.82 -6.97 -6.38
C LYS A 245 13.49 -7.66 -6.02
N VAL A 246 13.08 -8.70 -6.77
CA VAL A 246 11.92 -9.53 -6.41
C VAL A 246 12.09 -10.13 -5.03
N GLN A 247 13.19 -10.86 -4.82
CA GLN A 247 13.46 -11.52 -3.54
C GLN A 247 13.53 -10.51 -2.39
N TRP A 248 14.08 -9.33 -2.65
CA TRP A 248 14.18 -8.27 -1.64
C TRP A 248 12.82 -7.62 -1.34
N ALA A 249 12.01 -7.38 -2.37
CA ALA A 249 10.66 -6.84 -2.20
C ALA A 249 9.77 -7.80 -1.40
N THR A 250 9.78 -9.09 -1.74
CA THR A 250 8.99 -10.12 -1.05
C THR A 250 9.48 -10.39 0.37
N MET A 251 10.80 -10.31 0.61
CA MET A 251 11.38 -10.39 1.96
C MET A 251 10.77 -9.33 2.89
N TRP A 252 10.56 -8.11 2.40
CA TRP A 252 10.03 -6.99 3.19
C TRP A 252 8.51 -6.86 3.15
N GLY A 253 7.80 -7.78 2.51
CA GLY A 253 6.37 -7.88 2.60
C GLY A 253 5.60 -7.44 1.35
N ALA A 254 6.24 -7.32 0.18
CA ALA A 254 5.48 -7.16 -1.06
C ALA A 254 4.63 -8.41 -1.30
N ASP A 255 3.33 -8.20 -1.51
CA ASP A 255 2.34 -9.26 -1.71
C ASP A 255 2.20 -9.66 -3.18
N THR A 256 2.55 -8.74 -4.09
CA THR A 256 2.69 -8.96 -5.53
C THR A 256 3.89 -8.18 -6.06
N VAL A 257 4.34 -8.55 -7.23
CA VAL A 257 5.30 -7.76 -8.00
C VAL A 257 4.79 -7.53 -9.43
N MET A 258 5.11 -6.38 -10.01
CA MET A 258 4.87 -6.13 -11.43
C MET A 258 6.20 -6.00 -12.16
N ASP A 259 6.36 -6.79 -13.23
CA ASP A 259 7.46 -6.62 -14.17
C ASP A 259 7.09 -5.54 -15.21
N LEU A 260 7.69 -4.37 -15.06
CA LEU A 260 7.52 -3.21 -15.95
C LEU A 260 8.71 -3.05 -16.91
N SER A 261 9.43 -4.12 -17.20
CA SER A 261 10.60 -4.12 -18.09
C SER A 261 10.27 -3.50 -19.45
N THR A 262 11.15 -2.59 -19.88
CA THR A 262 11.08 -1.91 -21.18
C THR A 262 12.41 -2.01 -21.96
N GLY A 263 13.39 -2.71 -21.38
CA GLY A 263 14.71 -2.94 -21.98
C GLY A 263 14.71 -4.08 -23.01
N ARG A 264 15.89 -4.54 -23.36
CA ARG A 264 16.05 -5.75 -24.15
C ARG A 264 15.79 -6.98 -23.28
N HIS A 265 15.41 -8.10 -23.93
CA HIS A 265 15.19 -9.39 -23.26
C HIS A 265 14.04 -9.40 -22.24
N ILE A 266 12.94 -8.66 -22.52
CA ILE A 266 11.75 -8.61 -21.65
C ILE A 266 11.23 -10.03 -21.37
N HIS A 267 11.12 -10.88 -22.39
CA HIS A 267 10.66 -12.26 -22.26
C HIS A 267 11.52 -13.08 -21.29
N GLU A 268 12.85 -13.03 -21.46
CA GLU A 268 13.79 -13.76 -20.63
C GLU A 268 13.82 -13.23 -19.18
N THR A 269 13.82 -11.90 -19.02
CA THR A 269 13.75 -11.27 -17.68
C THR A 269 12.52 -11.75 -16.93
N ARG A 270 11.35 -11.72 -17.58
CA ARG A 270 10.09 -12.15 -16.96
C ARG A 270 10.08 -13.64 -16.61
N GLU A 271 10.65 -14.50 -17.46
CA GLU A 271 10.76 -15.95 -17.18
C GLU A 271 11.56 -16.17 -15.88
N TRP A 272 12.69 -15.48 -15.72
CA TRP A 272 13.49 -15.56 -14.51
C TRP A 272 12.74 -15.04 -13.28
N ILE A 273 12.01 -13.95 -13.42
CA ILE A 273 11.17 -13.38 -12.34
C ILE A 273 10.11 -14.41 -11.92
N LEU A 274 9.35 -14.95 -12.86
CA LEU A 274 8.28 -15.92 -12.58
C LEU A 274 8.79 -17.18 -11.88
N ARG A 275 9.90 -17.76 -12.37
CA ARG A 275 10.47 -18.99 -11.74
C ARG A 275 11.06 -18.74 -10.34
N ASN A 276 11.24 -17.48 -9.94
CA ASN A 276 11.79 -17.10 -8.64
C ASN A 276 10.80 -16.30 -7.77
N SER A 277 9.56 -16.16 -8.18
CA SER A 277 8.54 -15.46 -7.44
C SER A 277 7.59 -16.43 -6.74
N ALA A 278 7.48 -16.29 -5.42
CA ALA A 278 6.43 -16.95 -4.63
C ALA A 278 5.14 -16.12 -4.56
N VAL A 279 5.16 -14.89 -5.07
CA VAL A 279 3.99 -13.99 -5.10
C VAL A 279 3.51 -13.79 -6.53
N PRO A 280 2.24 -13.38 -6.74
CA PRO A 280 1.74 -13.13 -8.09
C PRO A 280 2.58 -12.10 -8.84
N VAL A 281 2.77 -12.34 -10.13
CA VAL A 281 3.51 -11.46 -11.04
C VAL A 281 2.53 -10.83 -12.03
N GLY A 282 2.48 -9.49 -12.02
CA GLY A 282 1.71 -8.71 -12.98
C GLY A 282 2.59 -8.11 -14.07
N THR A 283 1.98 -7.74 -15.19
CA THR A 283 2.65 -7.05 -16.30
C THR A 283 1.75 -6.00 -16.92
N VAL A 284 2.35 -5.15 -17.78
CA VAL A 284 1.64 -4.25 -18.68
C VAL A 284 1.97 -4.68 -20.12
N PRO A 285 1.19 -5.58 -20.73
CA PRO A 285 1.55 -6.26 -21.99
C PRO A 285 1.86 -5.33 -23.15
N ILE A 286 1.24 -4.14 -23.18
CA ILE A 286 1.48 -3.13 -24.23
C ILE A 286 2.95 -2.68 -24.30
N TYR A 287 3.74 -2.81 -23.21
CA TYR A 287 5.16 -2.43 -23.22
C TYR A 287 5.98 -3.39 -24.09
N GLN A 288 5.76 -4.70 -23.94
CA GLN A 288 6.41 -5.69 -24.81
C GLN A 288 5.86 -5.64 -26.23
N ALA A 289 4.56 -5.42 -26.40
CA ALA A 289 3.97 -5.23 -27.75
C ALA A 289 4.61 -4.03 -28.46
N LEU A 290 4.85 -2.93 -27.75
CA LEU A 290 5.53 -1.74 -28.27
C LEU A 290 7.01 -2.04 -28.62
N GLU A 291 7.70 -2.82 -27.81
CA GLU A 291 9.08 -3.25 -28.10
C GLU A 291 9.12 -4.08 -29.38
N LYS A 292 8.20 -5.03 -29.59
CA LYS A 292 8.08 -5.85 -30.81
C LYS A 292 7.91 -5.03 -32.09
N VAL A 293 7.38 -3.80 -31.98
CA VAL A 293 7.24 -2.86 -33.10
C VAL A 293 8.27 -1.72 -33.08
N ASN A 294 9.43 -1.96 -32.43
CA ASN A 294 10.55 -1.03 -32.33
C ASN A 294 10.20 0.33 -31.69
N GLY A 295 9.28 0.36 -30.74
CA GLY A 295 8.88 1.57 -30.02
C GLY A 295 7.97 2.51 -30.80
N ILE A 296 7.46 2.13 -31.96
CA ILE A 296 6.59 2.96 -32.80
C ILE A 296 5.14 2.58 -32.51
N ALA A 297 4.44 3.41 -31.74
CA ALA A 297 3.09 3.13 -31.30
C ALA A 297 2.10 2.96 -32.49
N GLU A 298 2.32 3.66 -33.57
CA GLU A 298 1.53 3.59 -34.81
C GLU A 298 1.65 2.23 -35.50
N ASN A 299 2.69 1.45 -35.25
CA ASN A 299 2.85 0.11 -35.82
C ASN A 299 2.19 -0.98 -34.96
N LEU A 300 1.60 -0.64 -33.81
CA LEU A 300 0.82 -1.59 -33.03
C LEU A 300 -0.43 -2.03 -33.80
N SER A 301 -0.77 -3.30 -33.62
CA SER A 301 -2.02 -3.88 -34.09
C SER A 301 -2.61 -4.80 -33.03
N TRP A 302 -3.88 -5.14 -33.18
CA TRP A 302 -4.52 -6.13 -32.33
C TRP A 302 -3.77 -7.46 -32.31
N GLU A 303 -3.31 -7.94 -33.50
CA GLU A 303 -2.60 -9.21 -33.61
C GLU A 303 -1.32 -9.24 -32.81
N VAL A 304 -0.49 -8.19 -32.88
CA VAL A 304 0.74 -8.07 -32.10
C VAL A 304 0.44 -8.04 -30.61
N PHE A 305 -0.61 -7.33 -30.21
CA PHE A 305 -1.03 -7.25 -28.81
C PHE A 305 -1.59 -8.58 -28.31
N ARG A 306 -2.50 -9.21 -29.08
CA ARG A 306 -3.05 -10.54 -28.79
C ARG A 306 -1.97 -11.59 -28.61
N ASP A 307 -1.03 -11.68 -29.54
CA ASP A 307 0.04 -12.67 -29.51
C ASP A 307 0.98 -12.42 -28.31
N THR A 308 1.13 -11.17 -27.88
CA THR A 308 1.86 -10.80 -26.66
C THR A 308 1.11 -11.23 -25.40
N LEU A 309 -0.21 -11.08 -25.35
CA LEU A 309 -1.04 -11.56 -24.22
C LEU A 309 -0.91 -13.09 -24.07
N ILE A 310 -1.03 -13.83 -25.17
CA ILE A 310 -0.90 -15.29 -25.17
C ILE A 310 0.49 -15.70 -24.69
N GLU A 311 1.54 -15.10 -25.23
CA GLU A 311 2.93 -15.36 -24.81
C GLU A 311 3.13 -15.18 -23.30
N GLN A 312 2.63 -14.08 -22.74
CA GLN A 312 2.76 -13.77 -21.33
C GLN A 312 1.92 -14.70 -20.45
N ALA A 313 0.71 -15.05 -20.91
CA ALA A 313 -0.15 -16.01 -20.21
C ALA A 313 0.49 -17.42 -20.16
N GLU A 314 1.10 -17.86 -21.24
CA GLU A 314 1.82 -19.14 -21.34
C GLU A 314 3.08 -19.19 -20.45
N GLN A 315 3.75 -18.05 -20.25
CA GLN A 315 4.86 -17.96 -19.29
C GLN A 315 4.41 -18.06 -17.84
N GLY A 316 3.16 -17.67 -17.53
CA GLY A 316 2.62 -17.77 -16.19
C GLY A 316 2.34 -16.43 -15.52
N VAL A 317 2.21 -15.32 -16.26
CA VAL A 317 1.83 -14.02 -15.68
C VAL A 317 0.44 -14.14 -15.05
N ASP A 318 0.31 -13.70 -13.80
CA ASP A 318 -0.90 -13.89 -12.99
C ASP A 318 -1.97 -12.84 -13.22
N TYR A 319 -1.55 -11.62 -13.61
CA TYR A 319 -2.50 -10.56 -13.96
C TYR A 319 -1.92 -9.56 -14.96
N PHE A 320 -2.80 -9.04 -15.82
CA PHE A 320 -2.47 -8.06 -16.83
C PHE A 320 -3.06 -6.70 -16.49
N THR A 321 -2.26 -5.64 -16.55
CA THR A 321 -2.78 -4.28 -16.62
C THR A 321 -3.06 -3.90 -18.06
N ILE A 322 -4.34 -3.64 -18.38
CA ILE A 322 -4.81 -3.29 -19.72
C ILE A 322 -5.60 -1.99 -19.69
N HIS A 323 -5.13 -0.98 -20.42
CA HIS A 323 -5.72 0.36 -20.49
C HIS A 323 -6.87 0.45 -21.48
N ALA A 324 -7.82 -0.48 -21.42
CA ALA A 324 -8.96 -0.53 -22.34
C ALA A 324 -9.98 0.61 -22.12
N GLY A 325 -9.91 1.28 -20.96
CA GLY A 325 -10.76 2.42 -20.64
C GLY A 325 -10.37 3.74 -21.31
N VAL A 326 -9.17 3.81 -21.95
CA VAL A 326 -8.71 4.99 -22.69
C VAL A 326 -9.41 5.05 -24.04
N LEU A 327 -10.58 5.69 -24.08
CA LEU A 327 -11.37 5.80 -25.32
C LEU A 327 -11.04 7.07 -26.10
N LEU A 328 -11.14 6.96 -27.45
CA LEU A 328 -10.86 8.08 -28.35
C LEU A 328 -11.61 9.36 -27.94
N ARG A 329 -12.87 9.25 -27.52
CA ARG A 329 -13.72 10.36 -27.09
C ARG A 329 -13.26 11.02 -25.79
N TYR A 330 -12.42 10.37 -24.96
CA TYR A 330 -11.94 10.91 -23.68
C TYR A 330 -10.61 11.65 -23.82
N ILE A 331 -9.82 11.36 -24.85
CA ILE A 331 -8.51 11.96 -25.07
C ILE A 331 -8.59 13.51 -25.11
N PRO A 332 -9.56 14.13 -25.81
CA PRO A 332 -9.68 15.60 -25.81
C PRO A 332 -9.94 16.21 -24.43
N LEU A 333 -10.50 15.47 -23.48
CA LEU A 333 -10.76 15.94 -22.12
C LEU A 333 -9.47 16.25 -21.35
N THR A 334 -8.35 15.63 -21.75
CA THR A 334 -7.04 15.83 -21.13
C THR A 334 -6.30 17.08 -21.64
N ALA A 335 -6.80 17.74 -22.66
CA ALA A 335 -6.11 18.86 -23.34
C ALA A 335 -5.85 20.07 -22.43
N LYS A 336 -6.61 20.25 -21.36
CA LYS A 336 -6.47 21.34 -20.41
C LYS A 336 -5.69 20.95 -19.15
N ARG A 337 -5.26 19.70 -19.03
CA ARG A 337 -4.47 19.22 -17.89
C ARG A 337 -3.09 19.88 -17.88
N MET A 338 -2.58 20.06 -16.68
CA MET A 338 -1.20 20.54 -16.49
C MET A 338 -0.19 19.48 -16.94
N THR A 339 -0.45 18.20 -16.66
CA THR A 339 0.46 17.09 -16.94
C THR A 339 0.00 16.17 -18.08
N GLY A 340 -1.18 16.42 -18.68
CA GLY A 340 -1.69 15.63 -19.81
C GLY A 340 -2.02 14.18 -19.46
N ILE A 341 -1.49 13.22 -20.21
CA ILE A 341 -1.63 11.77 -19.99
C ILE A 341 -0.29 11.23 -19.49
N VAL A 342 -0.16 10.99 -18.21
CA VAL A 342 1.11 10.56 -17.55
C VAL A 342 1.29 9.05 -17.53
N SER A 343 0.22 8.26 -17.70
CA SER A 343 0.31 6.80 -17.83
C SER A 343 1.01 6.44 -19.13
N ARG A 344 2.08 5.62 -19.05
CA ARG A 344 2.77 5.12 -20.25
C ARG A 344 1.83 4.31 -21.15
N GLY A 345 1.08 3.37 -20.59
CA GLY A 345 0.11 2.58 -21.33
C GLY A 345 -1.01 3.46 -21.89
N GLY A 346 -1.54 4.37 -21.08
CA GLY A 346 -2.57 5.32 -21.52
C GLY A 346 -2.10 6.20 -22.68
N SER A 347 -0.89 6.74 -22.63
CA SER A 347 -0.33 7.60 -23.69
C SER A 347 -0.05 6.84 -24.97
N ILE A 348 0.37 5.57 -24.91
CA ILE A 348 0.57 4.69 -26.07
C ILE A 348 -0.76 4.45 -26.79
N HIS A 349 -1.81 4.05 -26.06
CA HIS A 349 -3.15 3.86 -26.64
C HIS A 349 -3.73 5.17 -27.19
N ALA A 350 -3.59 6.28 -26.45
CA ALA A 350 -4.07 7.58 -26.90
C ALA A 350 -3.38 8.02 -28.20
N LYS A 351 -2.06 7.85 -28.31
CA LYS A 351 -1.32 8.14 -29.54
C LYS A 351 -1.81 7.30 -30.72
N TRP A 352 -2.03 6.01 -30.51
CA TRP A 352 -2.54 5.11 -31.53
C TRP A 352 -3.94 5.52 -31.99
N CYS A 353 -4.87 5.78 -31.06
CA CYS A 353 -6.23 6.22 -31.36
C CYS A 353 -6.25 7.49 -32.18
N LEU A 354 -5.41 8.47 -31.85
CA LEU A 354 -5.33 9.73 -32.59
C LEU A 354 -4.69 9.57 -33.97
N ALA A 355 -3.68 8.70 -34.11
CA ALA A 355 -3.01 8.47 -35.38
C ALA A 355 -3.95 7.85 -36.42
N TYR A 356 -4.84 6.94 -36.01
CA TYR A 356 -5.74 6.22 -36.89
C TYR A 356 -7.18 6.74 -36.90
N HIS A 357 -7.53 7.67 -35.97
CA HIS A 357 -8.91 8.10 -35.72
C HIS A 357 -9.86 6.91 -35.46
N LYS A 358 -9.35 5.90 -34.75
CA LYS A 358 -10.06 4.69 -34.35
C LYS A 358 -10.15 4.54 -32.88
N GLU A 359 -11.13 3.77 -32.41
CA GLU A 359 -11.25 3.42 -31.01
C GLU A 359 -10.12 2.50 -30.57
N ASN A 360 -9.84 2.51 -29.28
CA ASN A 360 -8.82 1.68 -28.65
C ASN A 360 -9.06 0.19 -28.97
N PHE A 361 -8.11 -0.45 -29.65
CA PHE A 361 -8.23 -1.86 -30.02
C PHE A 361 -8.39 -2.79 -28.80
N ALA A 362 -7.84 -2.43 -27.61
CA ALA A 362 -8.05 -3.23 -26.41
C ALA A 362 -9.50 -3.14 -25.88
N TYR A 363 -10.21 -2.05 -26.13
CA TYR A 363 -11.64 -1.93 -25.86
C TYR A 363 -12.47 -2.71 -26.89
N GLU A 364 -12.16 -2.56 -28.19
CA GLU A 364 -12.89 -3.25 -29.26
C GLU A 364 -12.78 -4.77 -29.16
N HIS A 365 -11.60 -5.28 -28.78
CA HIS A 365 -11.32 -6.71 -28.65
C HIS A 365 -11.37 -7.19 -27.17
N TRP A 366 -12.18 -6.52 -26.33
CA TRP A 366 -12.26 -6.87 -24.91
C TRP A 366 -12.66 -8.33 -24.68
N ASP A 367 -13.63 -8.83 -25.45
CA ASP A 367 -14.11 -10.21 -25.31
C ASP A 367 -13.05 -11.25 -25.68
N ASP A 368 -12.22 -10.97 -26.69
CA ASP A 368 -11.10 -11.83 -27.08
C ASP A 368 -10.03 -11.86 -25.96
N ILE A 369 -9.77 -10.71 -25.31
CA ILE A 369 -8.87 -10.62 -24.15
C ILE A 369 -9.40 -11.47 -22.99
N LEU A 370 -10.70 -11.40 -22.71
CA LEU A 370 -11.32 -12.19 -21.66
C LEU A 370 -11.22 -13.69 -21.92
N ASP A 371 -11.36 -14.13 -23.18
CA ASP A 371 -11.21 -15.54 -23.54
C ASP A 371 -9.76 -16.05 -23.31
N ILE A 372 -8.75 -15.24 -23.62
CA ILE A 372 -7.35 -15.55 -23.29
C ILE A 372 -7.17 -15.65 -21.79
N CYS A 373 -7.64 -14.64 -21.02
CA CYS A 373 -7.51 -14.62 -19.57
C CYS A 373 -8.16 -15.85 -18.91
N ASN A 374 -9.34 -16.23 -19.38
CA ASN A 374 -10.08 -17.37 -18.88
C ASN A 374 -9.34 -18.70 -19.10
N GLN A 375 -8.67 -18.86 -20.25
CA GLN A 375 -7.94 -20.07 -20.60
C GLN A 375 -6.78 -20.37 -19.63
N TYR A 376 -6.15 -19.33 -19.06
CA TYR A 376 -4.95 -19.45 -18.23
C TYR A 376 -5.17 -19.09 -16.75
N ASP A 377 -6.36 -18.62 -16.37
CA ASP A 377 -6.67 -18.01 -15.07
C ASP A 377 -5.82 -16.77 -14.80
N VAL A 378 -5.73 -15.88 -15.79
CA VAL A 378 -5.10 -14.58 -15.65
C VAL A 378 -6.15 -13.58 -15.16
N ALA A 379 -5.87 -12.90 -14.04
CA ALA A 379 -6.71 -11.81 -13.57
C ALA A 379 -6.44 -10.52 -14.37
N LEU A 380 -7.38 -9.61 -14.38
CA LEU A 380 -7.23 -8.30 -15.02
C LEU A 380 -7.10 -7.19 -13.99
N SER A 381 -6.15 -6.30 -14.23
CA SER A 381 -6.10 -4.96 -13.68
C SER A 381 -6.52 -4.00 -14.79
N ILE A 382 -7.74 -3.45 -14.72
CA ILE A 382 -8.20 -2.49 -15.73
C ILE A 382 -7.51 -1.16 -15.47
N GLY A 383 -6.54 -0.82 -16.32
CA GLY A 383 -5.63 0.29 -16.13
C GLY A 383 -6.29 1.66 -16.13
N ASP A 384 -5.75 2.58 -15.32
CA ASP A 384 -6.16 3.98 -15.23
C ASP A 384 -5.29 4.89 -16.13
N GLY A 385 -5.37 4.68 -17.43
CA GLY A 385 -4.58 5.41 -18.43
C GLY A 385 -4.76 6.93 -18.39
N LEU A 386 -5.89 7.40 -17.90
CA LEU A 386 -6.23 8.82 -17.75
C LEU A 386 -6.16 9.29 -16.29
N ARG A 387 -5.42 8.60 -15.42
CA ARG A 387 -5.18 9.09 -14.05
C ARG A 387 -4.52 10.46 -14.02
N PRO A 388 -4.81 11.32 -13.02
CA PRO A 388 -4.14 12.61 -12.88
C PRO A 388 -2.66 12.41 -12.51
N GLY A 389 -1.79 13.20 -13.13
CA GLY A 389 -0.35 13.23 -12.88
C GLY A 389 0.09 14.44 -12.05
N SER A 390 -0.86 15.22 -11.56
CA SER A 390 -0.64 16.34 -10.65
C SER A 390 -1.88 16.59 -9.81
N ILE A 391 -1.70 17.24 -8.66
CA ILE A 391 -2.81 17.67 -7.79
C ILE A 391 -3.79 18.60 -8.52
N TYR A 392 -3.28 19.40 -9.48
CA TYR A 392 -4.11 20.31 -10.29
C TYR A 392 -5.16 19.54 -11.11
N ASP A 393 -4.79 18.38 -11.66
CA ASP A 393 -5.63 17.58 -12.57
C ASP A 393 -6.58 16.62 -11.82
N ALA A 394 -6.50 16.58 -10.49
CA ALA A 394 -7.23 15.63 -9.65
C ALA A 394 -8.75 15.72 -9.76
N ASN A 395 -9.43 14.60 -9.97
CA ASN A 395 -10.89 14.47 -10.06
C ASN A 395 -11.47 15.20 -11.28
N ASP A 396 -10.75 15.25 -12.37
CA ASP A 396 -11.27 15.84 -13.60
C ASP A 396 -12.23 14.90 -14.35
N THR A 397 -12.82 15.42 -15.40
CA THR A 397 -13.80 14.67 -16.22
C THR A 397 -13.15 13.48 -16.95
N ALA A 398 -11.89 13.59 -17.36
CA ALA A 398 -11.20 12.52 -18.06
C ALA A 398 -10.98 11.30 -17.15
N GLN A 399 -10.51 11.53 -15.90
CA GLN A 399 -10.33 10.49 -14.91
C GLN A 399 -11.63 9.72 -14.63
N PHE A 400 -12.70 10.45 -14.36
CA PHE A 400 -13.97 9.80 -14.02
C PHE A 400 -14.72 9.18 -15.20
N ALA A 401 -14.52 9.70 -16.43
CA ALA A 401 -15.04 9.06 -17.63
C ALA A 401 -14.39 7.69 -17.87
N GLU A 402 -13.08 7.58 -17.66
CA GLU A 402 -12.38 6.29 -17.72
C GLU A 402 -12.84 5.34 -16.60
N LEU A 403 -12.98 5.81 -15.35
CA LEU A 403 -13.46 4.99 -14.24
C LEU A 403 -14.86 4.40 -14.52
N LEU A 404 -15.75 5.17 -15.13
CA LEU A 404 -17.07 4.68 -15.53
C LEU A 404 -16.97 3.54 -16.57
N THR A 405 -16.05 3.68 -17.53
CA THR A 405 -15.78 2.62 -18.53
C THR A 405 -15.13 1.40 -17.88
N GLN A 406 -14.25 1.58 -16.90
CA GLN A 406 -13.71 0.46 -16.14
C GLN A 406 -14.84 -0.36 -15.47
N GLY A 407 -15.88 0.31 -14.95
CA GLY A 407 -17.05 -0.37 -14.39
C GLY A 407 -17.84 -1.17 -15.44
N GLU A 408 -17.97 -0.66 -16.67
CA GLU A 408 -18.56 -1.41 -17.80
C GLU A 408 -17.74 -2.67 -18.11
N LEU A 409 -16.43 -2.50 -18.28
CA LEU A 409 -15.52 -3.60 -18.63
C LEU A 409 -15.45 -4.66 -17.52
N THR A 410 -15.56 -4.25 -16.25
CA THR A 410 -15.63 -5.15 -15.10
C THR A 410 -16.84 -6.08 -15.18
N ARG A 411 -18.03 -5.56 -15.46
CA ARG A 411 -19.25 -6.40 -15.61
C ARG A 411 -19.11 -7.40 -16.72
N ARG A 412 -18.60 -6.98 -17.89
CA ARG A 412 -18.36 -7.88 -19.04
C ARG A 412 -17.37 -8.99 -18.70
N ALA A 413 -16.31 -8.68 -17.91
CA ALA A 413 -15.35 -9.68 -17.46
C ALA A 413 -15.98 -10.71 -16.51
N TRP A 414 -16.81 -10.28 -15.58
CA TRP A 414 -17.51 -11.17 -14.67
C TRP A 414 -18.53 -12.11 -15.34
N GLU A 415 -19.13 -11.67 -16.45
CA GLU A 415 -20.01 -12.54 -17.27
C GLU A 415 -19.25 -13.72 -17.88
N LYS A 416 -17.94 -13.53 -18.13
CA LYS A 416 -17.03 -14.58 -18.62
C LYS A 416 -16.21 -15.25 -17.51
N ASP A 417 -16.53 -15.02 -16.24
CA ASP A 417 -15.84 -15.55 -15.07
C ASP A 417 -14.35 -15.13 -14.97
N VAL A 418 -13.99 -13.96 -15.49
CA VAL A 418 -12.65 -13.40 -15.37
C VAL A 418 -12.57 -12.49 -14.15
N GLN A 419 -11.56 -12.73 -13.30
CA GLN A 419 -11.30 -11.94 -12.11
C GLN A 419 -10.75 -10.55 -12.48
N VAL A 420 -11.28 -9.50 -11.84
CA VAL A 420 -10.94 -8.11 -12.17
C VAL A 420 -10.65 -7.32 -10.90
N MET A 421 -9.63 -6.48 -10.96
CA MET A 421 -9.43 -5.29 -10.12
C MET A 421 -9.35 -4.06 -11.01
N ASN A 422 -9.69 -2.88 -10.45
CA ASN A 422 -9.64 -1.61 -11.17
C ASN A 422 -8.43 -0.80 -10.68
N GLU A 423 -7.67 -0.21 -11.59
CA GLU A 423 -6.64 0.75 -11.21
C GLU A 423 -7.26 2.11 -10.88
N GLY A 424 -6.62 2.80 -9.96
CA GLY A 424 -7.07 4.09 -9.45
C GLY A 424 -5.97 5.13 -9.36
N PRO A 425 -6.34 6.34 -8.89
CA PRO A 425 -5.65 7.58 -9.20
C PRO A 425 -4.27 7.67 -8.57
N GLY A 426 -3.39 8.43 -9.27
CA GLY A 426 -2.04 8.73 -8.80
C GLY A 426 -1.94 9.96 -7.91
N HIS A 427 -2.26 11.15 -8.39
CA HIS A 427 -2.10 12.42 -7.67
C HIS A 427 -3.45 12.98 -7.22
N ILE A 428 -3.81 12.77 -5.94
CA ILE A 428 -5.09 13.22 -5.37
C ILE A 428 -4.85 13.87 -4.00
N PRO A 429 -5.25 15.12 -3.79
CA PRO A 429 -5.18 15.74 -2.47
C PRO A 429 -6.14 15.06 -1.50
N MET A 430 -5.77 15.01 -0.22
CA MET A 430 -6.46 14.22 0.80
C MET A 430 -7.99 14.40 0.83
N HIS A 431 -8.48 15.62 0.71
CA HIS A 431 -9.90 15.92 0.77
C HIS A 431 -10.73 15.39 -0.42
N LYS A 432 -10.07 14.99 -1.53
CA LYS A 432 -10.72 14.40 -2.70
C LYS A 432 -10.64 12.85 -2.73
N ILE A 433 -9.88 12.24 -1.85
CA ILE A 433 -9.71 10.77 -1.78
C ILE A 433 -11.05 10.06 -1.52
N PRO A 434 -11.91 10.49 -0.57
CA PRO A 434 -13.17 9.80 -0.31
C PRO A 434 -14.09 9.72 -1.54
N GLU A 435 -14.14 10.78 -2.36
CA GLU A 435 -14.93 10.80 -3.59
C GLU A 435 -14.44 9.72 -4.60
N ASN A 436 -13.12 9.56 -4.72
CA ASN A 436 -12.55 8.53 -5.60
C ASN A 436 -12.97 7.12 -5.17
N MET A 437 -12.85 6.82 -3.87
CA MET A 437 -13.23 5.50 -3.36
C MET A 437 -14.73 5.25 -3.50
N GLN A 438 -15.56 6.24 -3.17
CA GLN A 438 -17.02 6.12 -3.28
C GLN A 438 -17.45 5.83 -4.73
N LYS A 439 -16.92 6.59 -5.70
CA LYS A 439 -17.24 6.40 -7.11
C LYS A 439 -16.79 5.04 -7.64
N GLN A 440 -15.59 4.58 -7.22
CA GLN A 440 -15.11 3.26 -7.61
C GLN A 440 -16.02 2.15 -7.07
N LEU A 441 -16.37 2.19 -5.80
CA LEU A 441 -17.28 1.20 -5.20
C LEU A 441 -18.62 1.15 -5.91
N GLU A 442 -19.18 2.31 -6.24
CA GLU A 442 -20.47 2.43 -6.89
C GLU A 442 -20.41 2.00 -8.36
N TRP A 443 -19.46 2.53 -9.14
CA TRP A 443 -19.44 2.34 -10.60
C TRP A 443 -18.80 1.02 -11.02
N CYS A 444 -17.85 0.52 -10.22
CA CYS A 444 -17.17 -0.75 -10.46
C CYS A 444 -17.72 -1.91 -9.61
N ASN A 445 -18.90 -1.75 -9.00
CA ASN A 445 -19.62 -2.80 -8.27
C ASN A 445 -18.79 -3.47 -7.16
N GLU A 446 -18.04 -2.70 -6.39
CA GLU A 446 -17.16 -3.17 -5.29
C GLU A 446 -16.02 -4.10 -5.73
N ALA A 447 -15.66 -4.14 -7.02
CA ALA A 447 -14.44 -4.81 -7.46
C ALA A 447 -13.22 -4.29 -6.68
N PRO A 448 -12.19 -5.09 -6.43
CA PRO A 448 -10.98 -4.61 -5.74
C PRO A 448 -10.39 -3.37 -6.41
N PHE A 449 -10.04 -2.37 -5.61
CA PHE A 449 -9.38 -1.16 -6.09
C PHE A 449 -7.87 -1.28 -5.88
N TYR A 450 -7.11 -1.02 -6.93
CA TYR A 450 -5.65 -1.02 -6.95
C TYR A 450 -5.17 0.40 -7.22
N THR A 451 -4.53 1.05 -6.24
CA THR A 451 -4.23 2.48 -6.30
C THR A 451 -2.73 2.77 -6.31
N LEU A 452 -2.30 3.73 -7.13
CA LEU A 452 -0.95 4.30 -7.09
C LEU A 452 -0.91 5.43 -6.06
N GLY A 453 -0.59 5.10 -4.82
CA GLY A 453 -0.67 6.03 -3.70
C GLY A 453 -2.10 6.13 -3.15
N PRO A 454 -2.79 7.30 -3.25
CA PRO A 454 -2.42 8.50 -4.04
C PRO A 454 -1.34 9.39 -3.44
N LEU A 455 -0.59 10.08 -4.30
CA LEU A 455 0.30 11.15 -3.89
C LEU A 455 -0.55 12.38 -3.50
N THR A 456 -0.42 12.81 -2.24
CA THR A 456 -1.30 13.85 -1.66
C THR A 456 -0.81 15.27 -1.91
N THR A 457 0.41 15.43 -2.41
CA THR A 457 1.05 16.69 -2.78
C THR A 457 2.18 16.46 -3.78
N ASP A 458 2.49 17.46 -4.61
CA ASP A 458 3.52 17.38 -5.65
C ASP A 458 4.85 18.05 -5.26
N ILE A 459 4.97 18.58 -4.03
CA ILE A 459 6.09 19.47 -3.66
C ILE A 459 7.37 18.74 -3.18
N ALA A 460 7.37 17.41 -3.13
CA ALA A 460 8.41 16.66 -2.45
C ALA A 460 9.13 15.61 -3.31
N PRO A 461 9.76 15.98 -4.45
CA PRO A 461 10.58 15.06 -5.22
C PRO A 461 11.67 14.41 -4.35
N GLY A 462 11.84 13.09 -4.47
CA GLY A 462 12.73 12.30 -3.61
C GLY A 462 12.08 11.80 -2.32
N TYR A 463 10.88 12.29 -1.98
CA TYR A 463 10.06 11.86 -0.85
C TYR A 463 8.67 11.38 -1.28
N ASP A 464 8.49 11.04 -2.54
CA ASP A 464 7.20 10.62 -3.09
C ASP A 464 6.66 9.34 -2.40
N HIS A 465 7.52 8.48 -1.89
CA HIS A 465 7.14 7.34 -1.05
C HIS A 465 6.45 7.77 0.26
N ILE A 466 6.75 8.95 0.80
CA ILE A 466 6.10 9.51 2.00
C ILE A 466 4.78 10.17 1.62
N THR A 467 4.79 11.05 0.60
CA THR A 467 3.57 11.78 0.19
C THR A 467 2.48 10.83 -0.28
N SER A 468 2.86 9.75 -0.94
CA SER A 468 1.95 8.70 -1.40
C SER A 468 1.52 7.75 -0.28
N ALA A 469 2.40 7.44 0.69
CA ALA A 469 2.04 6.63 1.87
C ALA A 469 0.91 7.26 2.69
N ILE A 470 0.89 8.60 2.81
CA ILE A 470 -0.20 9.34 3.46
C ILE A 470 -1.53 9.05 2.75
N GLY A 471 -1.55 9.17 1.42
CA GLY A 471 -2.75 8.89 0.62
C GLY A 471 -3.13 7.42 0.62
N ALA A 472 -2.14 6.53 0.56
CA ALA A 472 -2.34 5.09 0.59
C ALA A 472 -3.01 4.61 1.89
N ALA A 473 -2.56 5.11 3.05
CA ALA A 473 -3.20 4.82 4.33
C ALA A 473 -4.65 5.33 4.34
N ASN A 474 -4.88 6.53 3.82
CA ASN A 474 -6.21 7.15 3.79
C ASN A 474 -7.18 6.37 2.89
N ILE A 475 -6.80 6.09 1.64
CA ILE A 475 -7.67 5.38 0.70
C ILE A 475 -7.82 3.90 1.05
N GLY A 476 -6.78 3.29 1.64
CA GLY A 476 -6.82 1.92 2.15
C GLY A 476 -7.83 1.76 3.29
N ALA A 477 -7.88 2.71 4.23
CA ALA A 477 -8.87 2.75 5.30
C ALA A 477 -10.32 2.85 4.77
N LEU A 478 -10.50 3.47 3.60
CA LEU A 478 -11.80 3.59 2.93
C LEU A 478 -12.18 2.37 2.09
N GLY A 479 -11.23 1.44 1.81
CA GLY A 479 -11.56 0.18 1.14
C GLY A 479 -10.67 -0.24 -0.02
N THR A 480 -9.61 0.49 -0.37
CA THR A 480 -8.62 0.02 -1.36
C THR A 480 -8.02 -1.31 -0.90
N ALA A 481 -7.89 -2.25 -1.83
CA ALA A 481 -7.47 -3.62 -1.56
C ALA A 481 -6.00 -3.88 -1.87
N LEU A 482 -5.44 -3.19 -2.85
CA LEU A 482 -4.04 -3.32 -3.29
C LEU A 482 -3.44 -1.92 -3.47
N LEU A 483 -2.28 -1.71 -2.88
CA LEU A 483 -1.53 -0.47 -2.96
C LEU A 483 -0.30 -0.67 -3.86
N CYS A 484 -0.19 0.11 -4.93
CA CYS A 484 1.02 0.19 -5.72
C CYS A 484 2.04 1.03 -4.98
N TYR A 485 3.16 0.43 -4.61
CA TYR A 485 4.20 1.17 -3.90
C TYR A 485 4.81 2.28 -4.77
N VAL A 486 5.32 3.30 -4.10
CA VAL A 486 6.11 4.37 -4.67
C VAL A 486 7.47 4.39 -3.97
N THR A 487 8.54 4.57 -4.71
CA THR A 487 9.90 4.62 -4.17
C THR A 487 10.39 6.06 -4.02
N PRO A 488 11.48 6.32 -3.27
CA PRO A 488 12.10 7.64 -3.23
C PRO A 488 12.52 8.18 -4.59
N LYS A 489 12.69 7.30 -5.59
CA LYS A 489 13.10 7.67 -6.96
C LYS A 489 11.93 7.83 -7.93
N GLU A 490 10.69 7.83 -7.47
CA GLU A 490 9.56 8.12 -8.34
C GLU A 490 9.79 9.45 -9.07
N HIS A 491 9.48 9.50 -10.36
CA HIS A 491 9.72 10.64 -11.27
C HIS A 491 11.21 11.02 -11.47
N LEU A 492 12.17 10.38 -10.78
CA LEU A 492 13.59 10.75 -10.81
C LEU A 492 14.51 9.70 -11.44
N GLY A 493 14.18 8.41 -11.33
CA GLY A 493 15.05 7.37 -11.86
C GLY A 493 14.60 5.95 -11.52
N LEU A 494 15.35 4.96 -12.05
CA LEU A 494 15.09 3.55 -11.76
C LEU A 494 15.53 3.22 -10.33
N PRO A 495 14.66 2.59 -9.51
CA PRO A 495 14.98 2.26 -8.13
C PRO A 495 16.03 1.13 -8.05
N ASN A 496 16.95 1.24 -7.11
CA ASN A 496 17.80 0.15 -6.67
C ASN A 496 17.10 -0.65 -5.55
N ARG A 497 17.77 -1.70 -5.02
CA ARG A 497 17.20 -2.54 -3.97
C ARG A 497 16.87 -1.80 -2.67
N ASP A 498 17.65 -0.78 -2.31
CA ASP A 498 17.42 0.00 -1.07
C ASP A 498 16.22 0.92 -1.24
N ASP A 499 16.04 1.50 -2.43
CA ASP A 499 14.84 2.26 -2.80
C ASP A 499 13.60 1.36 -2.80
N VAL A 500 13.73 0.11 -3.29
CA VAL A 500 12.66 -0.90 -3.24
C VAL A 500 12.26 -1.19 -1.80
N LYS A 501 13.23 -1.46 -0.91
CA LYS A 501 12.95 -1.66 0.52
C LYS A 501 12.24 -0.46 1.13
N ALA A 502 12.75 0.76 0.90
CA ALA A 502 12.16 1.98 1.44
C ALA A 502 10.69 2.15 1.01
N GLY A 503 10.40 1.90 -0.27
CA GLY A 503 9.04 1.94 -0.80
C GLY A 503 8.14 0.88 -0.19
N VAL A 504 8.57 -0.38 -0.13
CA VAL A 504 7.79 -1.49 0.45
C VAL A 504 7.48 -1.22 1.92
N ILE A 505 8.47 -0.80 2.72
CA ILE A 505 8.27 -0.51 4.15
C ILE A 505 7.28 0.65 4.33
N ALA A 506 7.41 1.75 3.57
CA ALA A 506 6.47 2.88 3.64
C ALA A 506 5.02 2.41 3.37
N TYR A 507 4.86 1.54 2.38
CA TYR A 507 3.53 1.03 2.01
C TYR A 507 3.00 -0.08 2.93
N LYS A 508 3.86 -0.89 3.54
CA LYS A 508 3.44 -1.82 4.62
C LYS A 508 2.97 -1.06 5.85
N ILE A 509 3.59 0.08 6.19
CA ILE A 509 3.09 0.98 7.24
C ILE A 509 1.69 1.51 6.87
N SER A 510 1.51 1.96 5.62
CA SER A 510 0.21 2.45 5.13
C SER A 510 -0.87 1.38 5.15
N ALA A 511 -0.56 0.17 4.67
CA ALA A 511 -1.46 -0.97 4.66
C ALA A 511 -1.87 -1.37 6.08
N HIS A 512 -0.91 -1.45 7.00
CA HIS A 512 -1.18 -1.77 8.41
C HIS A 512 -2.04 -0.71 9.11
N ALA A 513 -1.76 0.58 8.87
CA ALA A 513 -2.59 1.67 9.38
C ALA A 513 -4.03 1.62 8.83
N ALA A 514 -4.20 1.24 7.56
CA ALA A 514 -5.50 1.04 6.96
C ALA A 514 -6.24 -0.18 7.56
N ASP A 515 -5.53 -1.28 7.81
CA ASP A 515 -6.11 -2.48 8.44
C ASP A 515 -6.54 -2.23 9.87
N LEU A 516 -5.79 -1.43 10.64
CA LEU A 516 -6.23 -0.92 11.95
C LEU A 516 -7.52 -0.11 11.85
N ALA A 517 -7.60 0.84 10.90
CA ALA A 517 -8.78 1.67 10.69
C ALA A 517 -10.01 0.86 10.26
N LYS A 518 -9.82 -0.24 9.50
CA LYS A 518 -10.86 -1.20 9.14
C LYS A 518 -11.27 -2.12 10.31
N GLY A 519 -10.56 -2.09 11.42
CA GLY A 519 -10.81 -2.93 12.59
C GLY A 519 -10.35 -4.38 12.41
N HIS A 520 -9.31 -4.62 11.61
CA HIS A 520 -8.80 -5.99 11.42
C HIS A 520 -8.14 -6.51 12.71
N PRO A 521 -8.61 -7.62 13.30
CA PRO A 521 -8.15 -8.06 14.63
C PRO A 521 -6.65 -8.34 14.71
N HIS A 522 -6.05 -8.86 13.65
CA HIS A 522 -4.62 -9.16 13.60
C HIS A 522 -3.76 -7.89 13.65
N ALA A 523 -4.22 -6.81 13.01
CA ALA A 523 -3.50 -5.54 13.01
C ALA A 523 -3.40 -4.97 14.43
N GLN A 524 -4.52 -4.89 15.15
CA GLN A 524 -4.54 -4.41 16.54
C GLN A 524 -3.66 -5.27 17.46
N ALA A 525 -3.77 -6.60 17.35
CA ALA A 525 -2.97 -7.51 18.19
C ALA A 525 -1.46 -7.34 17.98
N TRP A 526 -1.03 -7.00 16.76
CA TRP A 526 0.38 -6.74 16.47
C TRP A 526 0.88 -5.45 17.13
N ASP A 527 0.11 -4.35 17.02
CA ASP A 527 0.42 -3.09 17.72
C ASP A 527 0.45 -3.26 19.23
N ASP A 528 -0.49 -4.00 19.81
CA ASP A 528 -0.56 -4.28 21.24
C ASP A 528 0.69 -5.02 21.73
N ALA A 529 1.11 -6.08 21.00
CA ALA A 529 2.30 -6.86 21.33
C ALA A 529 3.58 -5.99 21.28
N LEU A 530 3.73 -5.17 20.22
CA LEU A 530 4.89 -4.28 20.09
C LEU A 530 4.87 -3.18 21.14
N SER A 531 3.72 -2.58 21.42
CA SER A 531 3.57 -1.53 22.42
C SER A 531 3.86 -2.04 23.83
N LYS A 532 3.44 -3.28 24.16
CA LYS A 532 3.79 -3.95 25.42
C LYS A 532 5.30 -4.15 25.52
N ALA A 533 5.94 -4.70 24.49
CA ALA A 533 7.39 -4.90 24.46
C ALA A 533 8.16 -3.58 24.64
N ARG A 534 7.67 -2.50 24.00
CA ARG A 534 8.24 -1.16 24.12
C ARG A 534 8.11 -0.59 25.54
N PHE A 535 6.95 -0.72 26.16
CA PHE A 535 6.73 -0.24 27.52
C PHE A 535 7.60 -0.96 28.53
N GLU A 536 7.79 -2.26 28.37
CA GLU A 536 8.59 -3.12 29.25
C GLU A 536 10.11 -3.09 28.94
N PHE A 537 10.54 -2.26 27.99
CA PHE A 537 11.95 -2.16 27.55
C PHE A 537 12.54 -3.48 27.06
N ARG A 538 11.71 -4.38 26.52
CA ARG A 538 12.14 -5.62 25.89
C ARG A 538 12.60 -5.33 24.46
N TRP A 539 13.77 -4.68 24.34
CA TRP A 539 14.30 -4.14 23.10
C TRP A 539 14.35 -5.16 21.96
N MET A 540 14.86 -6.36 22.23
CA MET A 540 14.96 -7.40 21.22
C MET A 540 13.60 -7.88 20.73
N ASP A 541 12.58 -7.90 21.58
CA ASP A 541 11.21 -8.24 21.20
C ASP A 541 10.58 -7.09 20.40
N GLN A 542 10.83 -5.84 20.80
CA GLN A 542 10.38 -4.67 20.06
C GLN A 542 10.95 -4.67 18.62
N PHE A 543 12.24 -4.97 18.47
CA PHE A 543 12.87 -5.07 17.14
C PHE A 543 12.29 -6.23 16.33
N ALA A 544 12.19 -7.42 16.92
CA ALA A 544 11.67 -8.61 16.26
C ALA A 544 10.21 -8.46 15.78
N LEU A 545 9.39 -7.73 16.55
CA LEU A 545 8.00 -7.40 16.19
C LEU A 545 7.90 -6.28 15.15
N SER A 546 8.94 -5.48 14.92
CA SER A 546 8.88 -4.37 13.97
C SER A 546 8.78 -4.85 12.51
N LEU A 547 8.32 -3.95 11.62
CA LEU A 547 8.32 -4.19 10.18
C LEU A 547 9.74 -4.28 9.60
N ASP A 548 10.68 -3.50 10.15
CA ASP A 548 12.08 -3.47 9.74
C ASP A 548 12.99 -3.57 10.96
N PRO A 549 13.24 -4.80 11.45
CA PRO A 549 14.11 -5.03 12.60
C PRO A 549 15.54 -4.50 12.39
N MET A 550 16.08 -4.65 11.18
CA MET A 550 17.44 -4.22 10.86
C MET A 550 17.63 -2.71 11.08
N THR A 551 16.71 -1.90 10.56
CA THR A 551 16.76 -0.44 10.72
C THR A 551 16.52 -0.03 12.17
N ALA A 552 15.56 -0.66 12.85
CA ALA A 552 15.28 -0.38 14.26
C ALA A 552 16.50 -0.68 15.17
N MET A 553 17.15 -1.81 14.95
CA MET A 553 18.38 -2.18 15.67
C MET A 553 19.52 -1.21 15.36
N SER A 554 19.73 -0.84 14.10
CA SER A 554 20.83 0.06 13.73
C SER A 554 20.70 1.44 14.39
N PHE A 555 19.49 2.00 14.44
CA PHE A 555 19.25 3.29 15.10
C PHE A 555 19.43 3.22 16.61
N HIS A 556 19.02 2.12 17.23
CA HIS A 556 19.24 1.92 18.66
C HIS A 556 20.72 1.73 18.98
N ASP A 557 21.46 0.93 18.20
CA ASP A 557 22.88 0.65 18.38
C ASP A 557 23.75 1.90 18.15
N GLU A 558 23.37 2.76 17.20
CA GLU A 558 24.07 4.04 16.96
C GLU A 558 24.06 4.95 18.18
N THR A 559 22.92 5.02 18.89
CA THR A 559 22.74 5.92 20.04
C THR A 559 23.21 5.32 21.35
N LEU A 560 23.31 4.00 21.49
CA LEU A 560 23.70 3.26 22.68
C LEU A 560 24.78 2.22 22.38
N PRO A 561 26.02 2.63 22.10
CA PRO A 561 27.06 1.75 21.58
C PRO A 561 27.59 0.72 22.59
N SER A 562 27.41 0.94 23.90
CA SER A 562 27.86 -0.03 24.91
C SER A 562 26.86 -1.16 25.11
N GLU A 563 27.32 -2.39 25.27
CA GLU A 563 26.47 -3.57 25.46
C GLU A 563 25.49 -3.43 26.64
N GLY A 564 25.95 -2.86 27.76
CA GLY A 564 25.09 -2.61 28.91
C GLY A 564 23.99 -1.57 28.68
N ALA A 565 24.20 -0.64 27.76
CA ALA A 565 23.22 0.38 27.42
C ALA A 565 22.14 -0.15 26.47
N LYS A 566 22.45 -1.17 25.66
CA LYS A 566 21.49 -1.81 24.73
C LYS A 566 20.34 -2.54 25.44
N VAL A 567 20.49 -2.89 26.71
CA VAL A 567 19.48 -3.55 27.54
C VAL A 567 18.92 -2.62 28.62
N ALA A 568 19.22 -1.33 28.57
CA ALA A 568 18.81 -0.36 29.57
C ALA A 568 17.30 -0.09 29.54
N HIS A 569 16.71 0.18 30.69
CA HIS A 569 15.29 0.56 30.85
C HIS A 569 15.06 2.05 30.53
N PHE A 570 15.71 2.56 29.49
CA PHE A 570 15.52 3.91 28.92
C PHE A 570 16.20 3.95 27.54
N CYS A 571 15.87 4.95 26.74
CA CYS A 571 16.58 5.25 25.49
C CYS A 571 17.38 6.55 25.60
N SER A 572 18.28 6.81 24.65
CA SER A 572 19.12 8.02 24.62
C SER A 572 18.31 9.31 24.51
N MET A 573 17.09 9.27 23.99
CA MET A 573 16.22 10.43 23.80
C MET A 573 15.87 11.12 25.13
N CYS A 574 15.41 10.36 26.12
CA CYS A 574 15.00 10.89 27.43
C CYS A 574 16.08 10.71 28.50
N GLY A 575 16.95 9.69 28.35
CA GLY A 575 17.90 9.30 29.39
C GLY A 575 17.20 8.67 30.61
N PRO A 576 18.00 8.28 31.63
CA PRO A 576 17.50 7.45 32.73
C PRO A 576 16.55 8.16 33.71
N LYS A 577 16.52 9.50 33.72
CA LYS A 577 15.76 10.28 34.73
C LYS A 577 14.48 10.92 34.17
N PHE A 578 14.33 10.97 32.86
CA PHE A 578 13.22 11.68 32.19
C PHE A 578 12.36 10.78 31.31
N CYS A 579 12.59 9.48 31.31
CA CYS A 579 11.78 8.54 30.54
C CYS A 579 10.39 8.40 31.17
N SER A 580 9.36 8.85 30.46
CA SER A 580 7.97 8.79 30.93
C SER A 580 7.49 7.38 31.21
N MET A 581 7.92 6.39 30.41
CA MET A 581 7.58 4.97 30.62
C MET A 581 8.19 4.47 31.95
N LYS A 582 9.46 4.82 32.22
CA LYS A 582 10.12 4.47 33.50
C LYS A 582 9.42 5.11 34.68
N ILE A 583 9.08 6.39 34.58
CA ILE A 583 8.34 7.09 35.62
C ILE A 583 6.97 6.45 35.85
N THR A 584 6.27 6.05 34.76
CA THR A 584 4.99 5.37 34.90
C THR A 584 5.10 3.98 35.50
N GLU A 585 6.19 3.25 35.23
CA GLU A 585 6.49 1.98 35.87
C GLU A 585 6.69 2.20 37.42
N ASP A 586 7.44 3.24 37.80
CA ASP A 586 7.65 3.57 39.16
C ASP A 586 6.34 3.97 39.89
N VAL A 587 5.41 4.63 39.19
CA VAL A 587 4.04 4.92 39.69
C VAL A 587 3.25 3.64 39.95
N ARG A 588 3.32 2.67 39.02
CA ARG A 588 2.65 1.36 39.18
C ARG A 588 3.21 0.61 40.40
N LYS A 589 4.54 0.53 40.53
CA LYS A 589 5.19 -0.08 41.69
C LYS A 589 4.79 0.60 42.99
N TYR A 590 4.75 1.91 43.00
CA TYR A 590 4.29 2.66 44.17
C TYR A 590 2.85 2.30 44.56
N ALA A 591 1.94 2.17 43.56
CA ALA A 591 0.57 1.77 43.83
C ALA A 591 0.48 0.36 44.43
N GLU A 592 1.24 -0.59 43.92
CA GLU A 592 1.31 -1.97 44.40
C GLU A 592 1.87 -2.01 45.84
N GLU A 593 2.97 -1.31 46.13
CA GLU A 593 3.62 -1.25 47.46
C GLU A 593 2.74 -0.62 48.53
N HIS A 594 1.83 0.28 48.14
CA HIS A 594 0.92 0.97 49.07
C HIS A 594 -0.48 0.35 49.10
N GLY A 595 -0.67 -0.81 48.46
CA GLY A 595 -1.91 -1.59 48.54
C GLY A 595 -3.07 -0.98 47.75
N TYR A 596 -2.81 -0.14 46.76
CA TYR A 596 -3.80 0.31 45.78
C TYR A 596 -4.03 -0.78 44.74
N GLY A 597 -5.28 -1.06 44.37
CA GLY A 597 -5.61 -2.10 43.45
C GLY A 597 -5.20 -1.81 42.01
N SER A 598 -4.99 -0.51 41.69
CA SER A 598 -4.53 -0.06 40.35
C SER A 598 -3.79 1.27 40.43
N ALA A 599 -3.08 1.63 39.38
CA ALA A 599 -2.46 2.94 39.26
C ALA A 599 -3.50 4.07 39.26
N GLU A 600 -4.71 3.82 38.69
CA GLU A 600 -5.82 4.76 38.72
C GLU A 600 -6.30 5.06 40.12
N GLU A 601 -6.44 4.05 40.98
CA GLU A 601 -6.78 4.24 42.39
C GLU A 601 -5.71 5.02 43.13
N ALA A 602 -4.42 4.76 42.89
CA ALA A 602 -3.32 5.52 43.49
C ALA A 602 -3.36 6.99 43.05
N VAL A 603 -3.62 7.27 41.78
CA VAL A 603 -3.76 8.64 41.25
C VAL A 603 -4.99 9.32 41.85
N GLN A 604 -6.14 8.65 41.92
CA GLN A 604 -7.35 9.22 42.51
C GLN A 604 -7.15 9.54 43.98
N HIS A 605 -6.57 8.62 44.76
CA HIS A 605 -6.24 8.84 46.15
C HIS A 605 -5.25 10.00 46.36
N GLY A 606 -4.24 10.09 45.51
CA GLY A 606 -3.29 11.20 45.51
C GLY A 606 -3.96 12.54 45.19
N MET A 607 -4.85 12.57 44.19
CA MET A 607 -5.65 13.76 43.82
C MET A 607 -6.59 14.17 44.96
N ASP A 608 -7.25 13.21 45.61
CA ASP A 608 -8.15 13.46 46.75
C ASP A 608 -7.40 13.98 47.96
N ALA A 609 -6.24 13.41 48.24
CA ALA A 609 -5.36 13.87 49.33
C ALA A 609 -4.85 15.29 49.09
N MET A 610 -4.36 15.60 47.87
CA MET A 610 -3.91 16.93 47.48
C MET A 610 -5.07 17.94 47.47
N SER A 611 -6.26 17.54 47.04
CA SER A 611 -7.47 18.35 47.06
C SER A 611 -7.88 18.69 48.52
N ALA A 612 -7.82 17.71 49.42
CA ALA A 612 -8.10 17.91 50.84
C ALA A 612 -7.07 18.85 51.49
N GLU A 613 -5.77 18.67 51.19
CA GLU A 613 -4.70 19.54 51.67
C GLU A 613 -4.84 20.98 51.14
N PHE A 614 -5.19 21.15 49.86
CA PHE A 614 -5.49 22.44 49.24
C PHE A 614 -6.68 23.12 49.93
N LEU A 615 -7.76 22.39 50.18
CA LEU A 615 -8.95 22.91 50.84
C LEU A 615 -8.65 23.28 52.31
N ALA A 616 -7.81 22.49 53.00
CA ALA A 616 -7.35 22.79 54.36
C ALA A 616 -6.47 24.05 54.38
N ALA A 617 -5.52 24.17 53.44
CA ALA A 617 -4.68 25.35 53.29
C ALA A 617 -5.51 26.60 52.95
N LYS A 618 -6.53 26.48 52.12
CA LYS A 618 -7.47 27.59 51.79
C LYS A 618 -8.28 28.04 53.02
N LYS A 619 -8.69 27.12 53.88
CA LYS A 619 -9.39 27.46 55.14
C LYS A 619 -8.51 28.20 56.12
N THR A 620 -7.22 27.88 56.19
CA THR A 620 -6.24 28.57 57.05
C THR A 620 -5.91 29.99 56.57
N VAL A 621 -5.88 30.18 55.23
CA VAL A 621 -5.62 31.51 54.62
C VAL A 621 -6.84 32.41 54.66
N SER A 622 -8.06 31.86 54.61
CA SER A 622 -9.33 32.65 54.69
C SER A 622 -9.73 33.08 56.10
N GLY A 623 -8.97 32.68 57.14
CA GLY A 623 -9.17 33.10 58.51
C GLY A 623 -8.57 34.47 58.86
N GLU A 624 -7.72 35.04 58.04
CA GLU A 624 -7.13 36.38 58.23
C GLU A 624 -7.26 37.20 56.93
N GLN A 625 -8.17 38.19 57.02
CA GLN A 625 -8.39 39.33 56.10
C GLN A 625 -9.28 39.12 54.89
N HIS A 626 -10.36 39.91 54.85
CA HIS A 626 -11.20 40.22 53.73
C HIS A 626 -10.38 40.84 52.57
N GLY A 627 -10.23 40.10 51.49
CA GLY A 627 -9.78 40.59 50.21
C GLY A 627 -10.09 39.52 49.16
N GLU A 628 -10.82 39.87 48.09
CA GLU A 628 -11.07 39.02 46.93
C GLU A 628 -9.75 38.54 46.36
N VAL A 629 -9.37 37.29 46.64
CA VAL A 629 -8.23 36.65 45.99
C VAL A 629 -8.76 35.93 44.76
N GLY A 630 -8.44 36.46 43.58
CA GLY A 630 -8.65 35.81 42.32
C GLY A 630 -8.01 34.42 42.31
N GLY A 631 -8.67 33.43 41.72
CA GLY A 631 -8.28 32.03 41.74
C GLY A 631 -6.92 31.79 41.10
N GLU A 632 -5.83 31.88 41.90
CA GLU A 632 -4.53 31.37 41.47
C GLU A 632 -4.47 29.85 41.72
N ILE A 633 -4.16 29.12 40.65
CA ILE A 633 -4.09 27.66 40.62
C ILE A 633 -2.77 27.12 41.26
N TYR A 634 -1.83 27.99 41.62
CA TYR A 634 -0.52 27.60 42.14
C TYR A 634 -0.35 27.98 43.65
N LEU A 635 0.04 27.00 44.46
CA LEU A 635 0.48 27.25 45.81
C LEU A 635 1.83 28.02 45.80
N PRO A 636 2.02 29.01 46.67
CA PRO A 636 3.31 29.71 46.80
C PRO A 636 4.46 28.75 47.07
N ALA A 637 5.61 28.98 46.44
CA ALA A 637 6.80 28.13 46.57
C ALA A 637 7.31 27.87 48.02
N SER A 638 6.86 28.67 48.97
CA SER A 638 7.13 28.47 50.42
C SER A 638 6.39 27.26 51.02
N TYR A 639 5.27 26.82 50.41
CA TYR A 639 4.51 25.66 50.90
C TYR A 639 5.09 24.32 50.44
N ILE A 640 5.78 24.29 49.28
CA ILE A 640 6.39 23.07 48.74
C ILE A 640 7.62 22.60 49.54
N LYS A 641 8.21 23.46 50.35
CA LYS A 641 9.38 23.15 51.20
C LYS A 641 9.07 22.47 52.51
N SER A 642 7.83 22.45 52.98
CA SER A 642 7.48 21.89 54.30
C SER A 642 7.03 20.42 54.27
N SER A 643 6.79 19.82 53.11
CA SER A 643 6.39 18.41 52.94
C SER A 643 7.55 17.42 52.74
N LYS A 644 8.80 17.87 52.97
CA LYS A 644 9.97 16.97 53.02
C LYS A 644 10.45 16.85 54.47
N ARG A 645 9.79 16.03 55.26
CA ARG A 645 10.32 15.36 56.42
C ARG A 645 9.70 13.98 56.56
#